data_74c0d95e799e6044e519b84940dc1b8c
#
_entry.id   74c0d95e799e6044e519b84940dc1b8c
#
_cell.length_a   1.000
_cell.length_b   1.000
_cell.length_c   1.000
_cell.angle_alpha   90.00
_cell.angle_beta   90.00
_cell.angle_gamma   90.00
#
_symmetry.space_group_name_H-M   'P 1'
#
loop_
_entity.id
_entity.type
_entity.pdbx_description
1 polymer ?
#
loop_
_entity_poly.entity_id
_entity_poly.type
_entity_poly.pdbx_seq_one_letter_code
_entity_poly.pdbx_strand_id
1 'polypeptide(L)'
;MARELILKLGKKITDRVDVKLGMTQLDETSPEYYGLASVVTDEMAELALAMKVRVPTTPAEMSKKTGKDPVYIEQLFDQMSMIGLLEYNWENADHHKQWTLPIFVPGSAELMNMNLQQVEEHPEIAQFFERMAFLPLTKITCMVPPGGAGVGMHVIPVEKAIPATNESVDVEHISHWLKKYDGHIGVGYCSCRNAMRIQGEGCGELQDELCIAVGQFADYCRETGKGRDITYEEAMEILQRAEDNGYVHQITNIDGEDKIFAICNCALGSCFALRTSQLFNTPNMSASAYRAHVDAEKCVACGKCAEVCPAGAAKLGQKLCTKTGPVVYPKQPLPDDNHWGEHMWSPNYKDDNQKQCHESGTAPCKTACPAHIAVQGYINLAAQGRYLDALKLIKQDNPFPAVCGSICNRRCEDACTRGNVDRAVAIDEIKKFVAEQELQADKRYIPKVITHRGIADPYPEKIAIIGAGPAGLSCAYYLANMGYENVTVFDKNEVPGGMLTLGIPSFRLEKDVVNAEIEVLKEMGVHFQCGVEIGKDITIDQLREQGYKGFYLAIGAQKSAPIGIPGEELSGVYGGVDFLRKVNLGKKPRIGKKCAVIGGGNVAMDVCRTAIRLGAQNTYVIYRRSQAEMPADAEEVAEAMEEGVQFRFLSAPAEILGENGKVKAIKVEIMELGEPDEKGRRKPVGTGKFETIEVTSVIGAIGQRVDLGHIAPEAMAFNRNGTVQVDGVTYQTAQPDVFAGGDVVTGPKFAIDAIAAGREGAVSLHRFVHEGQSLTLARDPREFYELDKSNAVLPIDCFDAPARQTVAHDASKAKTFSNDRITFTEAQVKAEASRCLGCGVSVVDQNKCIGCGLCTTRCEFDAIHLTRDVPEASRMYRTEDKMKAILPHMIKRAAKITIKDIKEKCAK
;
A
#
# COMPACT_ATOMS: atom_id res chain seq x y z
N MET A 1 23.73 3.00 -38.33
CA MET A 1 24.70 1.87 -38.26
C MET A 1 25.32 1.86 -36.89
N ALA A 2 25.35 0.72 -36.26
CA ALA A 2 25.99 0.58 -34.97
C ALA A 2 27.47 0.98 -35.03
N ARG A 3 27.96 1.67 -34.02
CA ARG A 3 29.37 2.09 -33.89
C ARG A 3 30.21 0.89 -33.46
N GLU A 4 31.05 0.41 -34.33
CA GLU A 4 31.84 -0.84 -34.11
C GLU A 4 32.77 -0.78 -32.90
N LEU A 5 33.35 0.39 -32.60
CA LEU A 5 34.20 0.59 -31.44
C LEU A 5 33.41 0.46 -30.14
N ILE A 6 32.20 0.98 -30.10
CA ILE A 6 31.32 0.85 -28.94
C ILE A 6 30.93 -0.61 -28.69
N LEU A 7 30.61 -1.37 -29.75
CA LEU A 7 30.32 -2.80 -29.60
C LEU A 7 31.53 -3.59 -29.09
N LYS A 8 32.75 -3.28 -29.58
CA LYS A 8 33.99 -3.88 -29.06
C LYS A 8 34.22 -3.51 -27.60
N LEU A 9 34.00 -2.27 -27.22
CA LEU A 9 34.11 -1.81 -25.84
C LEU A 9 33.09 -2.50 -24.94
N GLY A 10 31.82 -2.53 -25.32
CA GLY A 10 30.76 -3.25 -24.61
C GLY A 10 31.11 -4.71 -24.38
N LYS A 11 31.61 -5.40 -25.43
CA LYS A 11 32.07 -6.80 -25.30
C LYS A 11 33.25 -6.94 -24.33
N LYS A 12 34.10 -5.94 -24.26
CA LYS A 12 35.27 -6.00 -23.37
C LYS A 12 34.90 -5.87 -21.90
N ILE A 13 34.02 -4.96 -21.59
CA ILE A 13 33.67 -4.63 -20.20
C ILE A 13 32.42 -5.37 -19.68
N THR A 14 31.63 -6.02 -20.57
CA THR A 14 30.44 -6.77 -20.13
C THR A 14 30.79 -7.91 -19.19
N ASP A 15 29.92 -8.17 -18.27
CA ASP A 15 30.01 -9.29 -17.33
C ASP A 15 29.16 -10.50 -17.76
N ARG A 16 28.51 -10.40 -18.90
CA ARG A 16 27.66 -11.45 -19.47
C ARG A 16 28.49 -12.64 -19.96
N VAL A 17 28.26 -13.80 -19.37
CA VAL A 17 28.95 -15.03 -19.69
C VAL A 17 28.75 -15.49 -21.12
N ASP A 18 27.53 -15.38 -21.63
CA ASP A 18 27.13 -15.74 -22.99
C ASP A 18 27.86 -14.91 -24.05
N VAL A 19 28.07 -13.62 -23.79
CA VAL A 19 28.86 -12.73 -24.66
C VAL A 19 30.36 -13.06 -24.58
N LYS A 20 30.89 -13.29 -23.37
CA LYS A 20 32.30 -13.63 -23.16
C LYS A 20 32.67 -14.93 -23.82
N LEU A 21 31.78 -15.93 -23.84
CA LEU A 21 31.98 -17.21 -24.49
C LEU A 21 31.69 -17.18 -26.01
N GLY A 22 31.26 -16.04 -26.56
CA GLY A 22 30.95 -15.90 -27.98
C GLY A 22 29.65 -16.55 -28.41
N MET A 23 28.78 -16.92 -27.46
CA MET A 23 27.46 -17.49 -27.72
C MET A 23 26.45 -16.44 -28.19
N THR A 24 26.63 -15.18 -27.74
CA THR A 24 25.81 -14.02 -28.14
C THR A 24 26.75 -12.95 -28.67
N GLN A 25 26.40 -12.36 -29.81
CA GLN A 25 27.07 -11.17 -30.34
C GLN A 25 26.31 -9.92 -29.93
N LEU A 26 27.04 -8.86 -29.58
CA LEU A 26 26.45 -7.57 -29.28
C LEU A 26 26.09 -6.86 -30.59
N ASP A 27 24.97 -6.18 -30.55
CA ASP A 27 24.46 -5.30 -31.61
C ASP A 27 23.91 -3.99 -31.06
N GLU A 28 23.30 -3.16 -31.90
CA GLU A 28 22.73 -1.88 -31.50
C GLU A 28 21.53 -2.00 -30.56
N THR A 29 20.96 -3.21 -30.39
CA THR A 29 19.85 -3.47 -29.45
C THR A 29 20.35 -4.00 -28.09
N SER A 30 21.64 -4.24 -27.98
CA SER A 30 22.24 -4.80 -26.77
C SER A 30 22.27 -3.77 -25.62
N PRO A 31 22.05 -4.18 -24.37
CA PRO A 31 22.09 -3.29 -23.21
C PRO A 31 23.33 -2.43 -23.12
N GLU A 32 24.50 -3.03 -23.36
CA GLU A 32 25.80 -2.36 -23.30
C GLU A 32 25.91 -1.22 -24.33
N TYR A 33 25.31 -1.40 -25.51
CA TYR A 33 25.32 -0.36 -26.55
C TYR A 33 24.58 0.88 -26.10
N TYR A 34 23.39 0.72 -25.51
CA TYR A 34 22.59 1.84 -25.00
C TYR A 34 23.30 2.61 -23.88
N GLY A 35 24.00 1.90 -22.99
CA GLY A 35 24.75 2.53 -21.92
C GLY A 35 25.96 3.35 -22.41
N LEU A 36 26.51 3.02 -23.58
CA LEU A 36 27.75 3.63 -24.05
C LEU A 36 27.57 4.60 -25.24
N ALA A 37 26.68 4.26 -26.17
CA ALA A 37 26.66 4.88 -27.49
C ALA A 37 26.33 6.39 -27.48
N SER A 38 25.56 6.87 -26.50
CA SER A 38 25.13 8.27 -26.42
C SER A 38 26.21 9.21 -25.85
N VAL A 39 27.10 8.70 -24.99
CA VAL A 39 28.05 9.55 -24.25
C VAL A 39 29.52 9.21 -24.51
N VAL A 40 29.83 8.01 -25.02
CA VAL A 40 31.22 7.59 -25.29
C VAL A 40 31.59 7.92 -26.72
N THR A 41 32.61 8.76 -26.94
CA THR A 41 33.16 9.04 -28.27
C THR A 41 33.99 7.88 -28.80
N ASP A 42 34.27 7.85 -30.11
CA ASP A 42 35.11 6.81 -30.69
C ASP A 42 36.55 6.87 -30.16
N GLU A 43 37.07 8.05 -29.89
CA GLU A 43 38.37 8.24 -29.30
C GLU A 43 38.46 7.70 -27.85
N MET A 44 37.43 7.96 -27.04
CA MET A 44 37.30 7.41 -25.69
C MET A 44 37.23 5.88 -25.75
N ALA A 45 36.48 5.33 -26.71
CA ALA A 45 36.39 3.90 -26.90
C ALA A 45 37.72 3.26 -27.30
N GLU A 46 38.49 3.88 -28.23
CA GLU A 46 39.82 3.42 -28.60
C GLU A 46 40.79 3.38 -27.41
N LEU A 47 40.76 4.44 -26.58
CA LEU A 47 41.61 4.51 -25.41
C LEU A 47 41.23 3.45 -24.35
N ALA A 48 39.92 3.29 -24.07
CA ALA A 48 39.40 2.26 -23.18
C ALA A 48 39.70 0.83 -23.69
N LEU A 49 39.70 0.63 -25.01
CA LEU A 49 40.07 -0.65 -25.62
C LEU A 49 41.55 -0.99 -25.42
N ALA A 50 42.42 0.01 -25.26
CA ALA A 50 43.86 -0.22 -24.95
C ALA A 50 44.12 -0.48 -23.44
N MET A 51 43.15 -0.16 -22.53
CA MET A 51 43.26 -0.47 -21.10
C MET A 51 42.93 -1.96 -20.82
N LYS A 52 43.33 -2.47 -19.66
CA LYS A 52 42.86 -3.75 -19.14
C LYS A 52 41.73 -3.50 -18.14
N VAL A 53 40.69 -4.32 -18.20
CA VAL A 53 39.57 -4.22 -17.27
C VAL A 53 40.03 -4.50 -15.83
N ARG A 54 39.65 -3.65 -14.90
CA ARG A 54 39.98 -3.70 -13.46
C ARG A 54 41.49 -3.66 -13.14
N VAL A 55 42.26 -3.15 -14.05
CA VAL A 55 43.70 -2.94 -13.83
C VAL A 55 43.99 -1.44 -13.86
N PRO A 56 44.44 -0.86 -12.74
CA PRO A 56 44.84 0.54 -12.71
C PRO A 56 45.87 0.88 -13.77
N THR A 57 45.77 2.04 -14.36
CA THR A 57 46.65 2.46 -15.46
C THR A 57 46.87 3.98 -15.34
N THR A 58 48.11 4.39 -15.57
CA THR A 58 48.51 5.80 -15.57
C THR A 58 48.54 6.38 -17.00
N PRO A 59 48.43 7.71 -17.19
CA PRO A 59 48.60 8.37 -18.50
C PRO A 59 49.95 8.06 -19.15
N ALA A 60 51.03 7.96 -18.36
CA ALA A 60 52.35 7.60 -18.84
C ALA A 60 52.43 6.18 -19.41
N GLU A 61 51.76 5.21 -18.77
CA GLU A 61 51.69 3.84 -19.27
C GLU A 61 50.85 3.76 -20.56
N MET A 62 49.75 4.52 -20.63
CA MET A 62 48.93 4.58 -21.84
C MET A 62 49.64 5.28 -22.99
N SER A 63 50.42 6.33 -22.72
CA SER A 63 51.26 7.00 -23.72
C SER A 63 52.21 6.00 -24.40
N LYS A 64 52.88 5.12 -23.64
CA LYS A 64 53.74 4.09 -24.18
C LYS A 64 52.99 3.08 -25.08
N LYS A 65 51.71 2.82 -24.82
CA LYS A 65 50.88 1.89 -25.60
C LYS A 65 50.33 2.50 -26.88
N THR A 66 49.90 3.78 -26.79
CA THR A 66 49.09 4.42 -27.83
C THR A 66 49.88 5.44 -28.64
N GLY A 67 51.04 5.87 -28.13
CA GLY A 67 51.85 6.94 -28.75
C GLY A 67 51.28 8.35 -28.60
N LYS A 68 50.16 8.49 -27.88
CA LYS A 68 49.50 9.82 -27.61
C LYS A 68 50.21 10.53 -26.46
N ASP A 69 50.13 11.85 -26.44
CA ASP A 69 50.68 12.70 -25.37
C ASP A 69 50.03 12.34 -24.01
N PRO A 70 50.84 12.14 -22.93
CA PRO A 70 50.33 11.78 -21.63
C PRO A 70 49.40 12.84 -21.00
N VAL A 71 49.63 14.13 -21.24
CA VAL A 71 48.75 15.22 -20.74
C VAL A 71 47.39 15.18 -21.45
N TYR A 72 47.39 14.89 -22.75
CA TYR A 72 46.16 14.70 -23.49
C TYR A 72 45.37 13.47 -23.01
N ILE A 73 46.08 12.35 -22.72
CA ILE A 73 45.46 11.13 -22.17
C ILE A 73 44.82 11.44 -20.82
N GLU A 74 45.48 12.17 -19.93
CA GLU A 74 44.95 12.54 -18.62
C GLU A 74 43.66 13.32 -18.75
N GLN A 75 43.62 14.34 -19.60
CA GLN A 75 42.41 15.13 -19.86
C GLN A 75 41.25 14.26 -20.39
N LEU A 76 41.54 13.29 -21.26
CA LEU A 76 40.56 12.39 -21.80
C LEU A 76 40.09 11.38 -20.73
N PHE A 77 40.97 10.91 -19.88
CA PHE A 77 40.66 10.04 -18.74
C PHE A 77 39.74 10.77 -17.73
N ASP A 78 40.00 12.03 -17.45
CA ASP A 78 39.11 12.83 -16.58
C ASP A 78 37.74 13.02 -17.21
N GLN A 79 37.64 13.31 -18.51
CA GLN A 79 36.34 13.35 -19.21
C GLN A 79 35.61 12.00 -19.15
N MET A 80 36.34 10.90 -19.37
CA MET A 80 35.77 9.55 -19.26
C MET A 80 35.31 9.23 -17.84
N SER A 81 35.94 9.78 -16.82
CA SER A 81 35.51 9.64 -15.42
C SER A 81 34.29 10.49 -15.10
N MET A 82 34.21 11.70 -15.66
CA MET A 82 33.02 12.56 -15.50
C MET A 82 31.76 11.90 -16.06
N ILE A 83 31.83 11.28 -17.24
CA ILE A 83 30.71 10.54 -17.83
C ILE A 83 30.44 9.18 -17.16
N GLY A 84 31.33 8.68 -16.31
CA GLY A 84 31.18 7.42 -15.59
C GLY A 84 31.70 6.19 -16.33
N LEU A 85 32.52 6.35 -17.40
CA LEU A 85 33.14 5.21 -18.10
C LEU A 85 34.36 4.68 -17.35
N LEU A 86 35.13 5.54 -16.71
CA LEU A 86 36.27 5.18 -15.87
C LEU A 86 36.02 5.56 -14.42
N GLU A 87 36.62 4.83 -13.53
CA GLU A 87 36.84 5.19 -12.13
C GLU A 87 38.32 5.47 -11.90
N TYR A 88 38.68 6.12 -10.80
CA TYR A 88 40.06 6.34 -10.44
C TYR A 88 40.27 6.24 -8.92
N ASN A 89 41.50 6.01 -8.53
CA ASN A 89 41.93 5.97 -7.16
C ASN A 89 43.41 6.39 -7.04
N TRP A 90 43.89 6.42 -5.80
CA TRP A 90 45.29 6.71 -5.45
C TRP A 90 45.90 5.53 -4.68
N GLU A 91 45.43 4.33 -4.88
CA GLU A 91 45.85 3.12 -4.18
C GLU A 91 47.16 2.55 -4.73
N ASN A 92 48.19 3.37 -4.78
CA ASN A 92 49.56 2.96 -5.15
C ASN A 92 50.54 3.56 -4.17
N ALA A 93 51.81 3.06 -4.19
CA ALA A 93 52.83 3.45 -3.25
C ALA A 93 53.19 4.95 -3.29
N ASP A 94 53.00 5.56 -4.44
CA ASP A 94 53.36 6.96 -4.68
C ASP A 94 52.20 7.95 -4.49
N HIS A 95 50.99 7.43 -4.15
CA HIS A 95 49.74 8.15 -4.04
C HIS A 95 49.43 9.00 -5.29
N HIS A 96 49.79 8.52 -6.47
CA HIS A 96 49.44 9.15 -7.74
C HIS A 96 48.08 8.68 -8.24
N LYS A 97 47.35 9.55 -8.89
CA LYS A 97 46.05 9.25 -9.53
C LYS A 97 46.26 8.19 -10.63
N GLN A 98 45.46 7.14 -10.56
CA GLN A 98 45.47 6.07 -11.55
C GLN A 98 44.02 5.71 -11.91
N TRP A 99 43.79 5.46 -13.19
CA TRP A 99 42.47 5.20 -13.73
C TRP A 99 42.26 3.73 -14.00
N THR A 100 41.06 3.29 -13.75
CA THR A 100 40.62 1.90 -13.92
C THR A 100 39.41 1.84 -14.85
N LEU A 101 39.44 0.95 -15.84
CA LEU A 101 38.27 0.62 -16.63
C LEU A 101 37.48 -0.43 -15.86
N PRO A 102 36.32 -0.11 -15.24
CA PRO A 102 35.54 -1.07 -14.48
C PRO A 102 34.85 -2.10 -15.39
N ILE A 103 34.29 -3.12 -14.81
CA ILE A 103 33.28 -3.94 -15.50
C ILE A 103 32.03 -3.09 -15.73
N PHE A 104 31.12 -3.60 -16.57
CA PHE A 104 29.94 -2.79 -16.89
C PHE A 104 28.94 -2.74 -15.73
N VAL A 105 28.70 -3.86 -15.04
CA VAL A 105 27.77 -3.97 -13.89
C VAL A 105 28.33 -4.94 -12.82
N PRO A 106 28.45 -4.54 -11.56
CA PRO A 106 28.43 -3.17 -11.06
C PRO A 106 29.68 -2.38 -11.49
N GLY A 107 29.48 -1.18 -11.99
CA GLY A 107 30.57 -0.34 -12.49
C GLY A 107 30.09 0.79 -13.42
N SER A 108 30.57 0.80 -14.69
CA SER A 108 30.28 1.95 -15.60
C SER A 108 28.78 2.25 -15.74
N ALA A 109 27.91 1.25 -15.75
CA ALA A 109 26.49 1.48 -15.90
C ALA A 109 25.90 2.24 -14.70
N GLU A 110 26.29 1.90 -13.48
CA GLU A 110 25.89 2.60 -12.28
C GLU A 110 26.44 4.03 -12.28
N LEU A 111 27.73 4.20 -12.58
CA LEU A 111 28.40 5.50 -12.59
C LEU A 111 27.80 6.48 -13.59
N MET A 112 27.39 5.99 -14.77
CA MET A 112 26.69 6.77 -15.78
C MET A 112 25.30 7.21 -15.31
N ASN A 113 24.57 6.33 -14.64
CA ASN A 113 23.20 6.60 -14.18
C ASN A 113 23.16 7.37 -12.83
N MET A 114 24.26 7.54 -12.13
CA MET A 114 24.33 8.40 -10.93
C MET A 114 24.37 9.88 -11.27
N ASN A 115 24.74 10.25 -12.47
CA ASN A 115 24.75 11.64 -12.93
C ASN A 115 23.37 12.03 -13.46
N LEU A 116 22.58 12.73 -12.65
CA LEU A 116 21.20 13.09 -12.98
C LEU A 116 21.10 13.89 -14.28
N GLN A 117 21.92 14.92 -14.41
CA GLN A 117 21.91 15.80 -15.59
C GLN A 117 22.24 15.01 -16.87
N GLN A 118 23.26 14.17 -16.82
CA GLN A 118 23.65 13.34 -17.97
C GLN A 118 22.52 12.40 -18.41
N VAL A 119 21.82 11.81 -17.48
CA VAL A 119 20.73 10.87 -17.81
C VAL A 119 19.49 11.62 -18.32
N GLU A 120 19.25 12.84 -17.87
CA GLU A 120 18.19 13.72 -18.41
C GLU A 120 18.50 14.18 -19.83
N GLU A 121 19.76 14.52 -20.13
CA GLU A 121 20.22 14.87 -21.46
C GLU A 121 20.31 13.66 -22.42
N HIS A 122 20.60 12.46 -21.87
CA HIS A 122 20.78 11.21 -22.61
C HIS A 122 19.95 10.08 -21.98
N PRO A 123 18.61 10.11 -22.11
CA PRO A 123 17.72 9.14 -21.46
C PRO A 123 17.92 7.69 -21.94
N GLU A 124 18.61 7.47 -23.05
CA GLU A 124 19.00 6.14 -23.54
C GLU A 124 19.85 5.36 -22.52
N ILE A 125 20.66 6.06 -21.73
CA ILE A 125 21.49 5.45 -20.68
C ILE A 125 20.64 4.72 -19.67
N ALA A 126 19.46 5.27 -19.32
CA ALA A 126 18.54 4.68 -18.36
C ALA A 126 17.93 3.35 -18.84
N GLN A 127 17.83 3.14 -20.15
CA GLN A 127 17.26 1.89 -20.72
C GLN A 127 18.15 0.66 -20.48
N PHE A 128 19.41 0.87 -20.13
CA PHE A 128 20.34 -0.22 -19.87
C PHE A 128 19.81 -1.21 -18.83
N PHE A 129 19.39 -0.72 -17.66
CA PHE A 129 18.95 -1.61 -16.57
C PHE A 129 17.71 -2.42 -16.93
N GLU A 130 16.77 -1.82 -17.66
CA GLU A 130 15.57 -2.52 -18.11
C GLU A 130 15.89 -3.61 -19.12
N ARG A 131 16.70 -3.30 -20.13
CA ARG A 131 17.11 -4.27 -21.14
C ARG A 131 17.97 -5.38 -20.54
N MET A 132 18.84 -5.04 -19.59
CA MET A 132 19.66 -6.02 -18.89
C MET A 132 18.81 -6.92 -17.97
N ALA A 133 17.76 -6.39 -17.34
CA ALA A 133 16.85 -7.20 -16.54
C ALA A 133 16.11 -8.22 -17.40
N PHE A 134 15.55 -7.78 -18.52
CA PHE A 134 14.69 -8.64 -19.33
C PHE A 134 15.48 -9.69 -20.15
N LEU A 135 16.54 -9.31 -20.84
CA LEU A 135 17.21 -10.22 -21.78
C LEU A 135 18.20 -11.18 -21.11
N PRO A 136 19.21 -10.71 -20.37
CA PRO A 136 20.21 -11.62 -19.83
C PRO A 136 19.88 -12.17 -18.44
N LEU A 137 19.25 -11.39 -17.58
CA LEU A 137 19.04 -11.80 -16.20
C LEU A 137 17.94 -12.84 -16.04
N THR A 138 16.92 -12.85 -16.86
CA THR A 138 15.96 -13.95 -16.91
C THR A 138 16.64 -15.32 -17.10
N LYS A 139 17.75 -15.36 -17.85
CA LYS A 139 18.53 -16.56 -18.08
C LYS A 139 19.60 -16.81 -17.02
N ILE A 140 20.17 -15.75 -16.47
CA ILE A 140 21.33 -15.82 -15.58
C ILE A 140 20.92 -16.03 -14.12
N THR A 141 19.84 -15.38 -13.64
CA THR A 141 19.43 -15.46 -12.23
C THR A 141 19.19 -16.88 -11.75
N CYS A 142 18.69 -17.76 -12.60
CA CYS A 142 18.51 -19.16 -12.26
C CYS A 142 19.83 -19.98 -12.27
N MET A 143 20.89 -19.45 -12.83
CA MET A 143 22.22 -20.10 -12.86
C MET A 143 23.07 -19.75 -11.65
N VAL A 144 22.72 -18.68 -10.94
CA VAL A 144 23.42 -18.27 -9.73
C VAL A 144 22.85 -19.04 -8.54
N PRO A 145 23.70 -19.54 -7.63
CA PRO A 145 23.22 -20.22 -6.43
C PRO A 145 22.29 -19.31 -5.60
N PRO A 146 21.31 -19.88 -4.88
CA PRO A 146 20.49 -19.11 -3.97
C PRO A 146 21.33 -18.26 -3.00
N GLY A 147 21.01 -16.97 -2.91
CA GLY A 147 21.81 -16.03 -2.13
C GLY A 147 22.98 -15.39 -2.89
N GLY A 148 23.06 -15.65 -4.22
CA GLY A 148 24.02 -14.98 -5.11
C GLY A 148 25.46 -15.50 -5.01
N ALA A 149 25.75 -16.44 -4.13
CA ALA A 149 27.09 -16.94 -3.86
C ALA A 149 28.17 -15.83 -3.75
N GLY A 150 27.78 -14.67 -3.24
CA GLY A 150 28.66 -13.52 -3.14
C GLY A 150 29.02 -12.87 -4.47
N VAL A 151 28.18 -12.99 -5.51
CA VAL A 151 28.45 -12.42 -6.84
C VAL A 151 27.76 -11.06 -7.00
N GLY A 152 28.53 -10.00 -7.17
CA GLY A 152 28.07 -8.65 -7.45
C GLY A 152 27.59 -7.89 -6.21
N MET A 153 26.48 -8.26 -5.64
CA MET A 153 25.87 -7.61 -4.47
C MET A 153 25.59 -8.62 -3.36
N HIS A 154 25.61 -8.13 -2.14
CA HIS A 154 25.36 -8.93 -0.94
C HIS A 154 24.40 -8.18 -0.01
N VAL A 155 23.31 -8.81 0.45
CA VAL A 155 22.41 -8.22 1.42
C VAL A 155 23.05 -8.22 2.81
N ILE A 156 23.05 -7.08 3.45
CA ILE A 156 23.37 -6.94 4.88
C ILE A 156 22.04 -6.82 5.65
N PRO A 157 21.82 -7.65 6.67
CA PRO A 157 20.62 -7.49 7.50
C PRO A 157 20.66 -6.17 8.27
N VAL A 158 19.48 -5.66 8.59
CA VAL A 158 19.35 -4.58 9.57
C VAL A 158 20.02 -5.03 10.87
N GLU A 159 20.99 -4.28 11.36
CA GLU A 159 21.90 -4.75 12.42
C GLU A 159 21.16 -5.13 13.72
N LYS A 160 20.15 -4.36 14.10
CA LYS A 160 19.28 -4.67 15.26
C LYS A 160 18.41 -5.93 15.11
N ALA A 161 18.32 -6.50 13.91
CA ALA A 161 17.61 -7.74 13.66
C ALA A 161 18.50 -8.97 13.77
N ILE A 162 19.83 -8.81 13.86
CA ILE A 162 20.78 -9.89 14.04
C ILE A 162 20.71 -10.37 15.49
N PRO A 163 20.36 -11.64 15.75
CA PRO A 163 20.29 -12.13 17.13
C PRO A 163 21.65 -12.11 17.82
N ALA A 164 21.72 -11.67 19.05
CA ALA A 164 22.94 -11.61 19.83
C ALA A 164 23.58 -12.99 20.10
N THR A 165 22.82 -14.07 19.91
CA THR A 165 23.24 -15.46 20.13
C THR A 165 23.84 -16.12 18.91
N ASN A 166 23.77 -15.47 17.73
CA ASN A 166 24.30 -16.01 16.50
C ASN A 166 25.80 -15.72 16.37
N GLU A 167 26.53 -16.67 15.81
CA GLU A 167 27.92 -16.51 15.37
C GLU A 167 27.93 -15.67 14.07
N SER A 168 27.70 -14.35 14.21
CA SER A 168 27.85 -13.41 13.10
C SER A 168 29.33 -13.14 12.82
N VAL A 169 29.62 -12.74 11.58
CA VAL A 169 30.96 -12.32 11.14
C VAL A 169 30.93 -10.81 10.82
N ASP A 170 32.07 -10.15 10.92
CA ASP A 170 32.18 -8.69 10.79
C ASP A 170 31.56 -8.16 9.48
N VAL A 171 31.71 -8.88 8.38
CA VAL A 171 31.16 -8.49 7.07
C VAL A 171 29.62 -8.45 7.03
N GLU A 172 28.93 -9.05 8.00
CA GLU A 172 27.47 -9.04 8.14
C GLU A 172 26.97 -7.82 8.91
N HIS A 173 27.85 -6.96 9.43
CA HIS A 173 27.52 -5.77 10.19
C HIS A 173 27.80 -4.50 9.40
N ILE A 174 26.77 -3.69 9.18
CA ILE A 174 26.92 -2.45 8.43
C ILE A 174 27.79 -1.42 9.17
N SER A 175 27.73 -1.42 10.50
CA SER A 175 28.57 -0.58 11.35
C SER A 175 30.07 -0.92 11.24
N HIS A 176 30.44 -2.18 10.97
CA HIS A 176 31.82 -2.56 10.69
C HIS A 176 32.36 -1.82 9.45
N TRP A 177 31.60 -1.82 8.36
CA TRP A 177 32.01 -1.17 7.12
C TRP A 177 32.09 0.35 7.26
N LEU A 178 31.11 0.98 7.90
CA LEU A 178 31.14 2.43 8.10
C LEU A 178 32.31 2.86 9.00
N LYS A 179 32.61 2.12 10.08
CA LYS A 179 33.79 2.39 10.92
C LYS A 179 35.09 2.19 10.18
N LYS A 180 35.19 1.16 9.33
CA LYS A 180 36.39 0.90 8.53
C LYS A 180 36.72 2.04 7.57
N TYR A 181 35.70 2.75 7.07
CA TYR A 181 35.84 3.85 6.13
C TYR A 181 35.53 5.22 6.74
N ASP A 182 35.53 5.34 8.05
CA ASP A 182 35.29 6.62 8.74
C ASP A 182 36.23 7.71 8.22
N GLY A 183 35.65 8.90 7.94
CA GLY A 183 36.36 10.00 7.30
C GLY A 183 36.43 9.91 5.76
N HIS A 184 36.00 8.81 5.15
CA HIS A 184 35.92 8.61 3.70
C HIS A 184 34.55 8.05 3.31
N ILE A 185 33.49 8.73 3.68
CA ILE A 185 32.11 8.34 3.41
C ILE A 185 31.46 9.45 2.59
N GLY A 186 30.82 9.07 1.50
CA GLY A 186 30.03 9.99 0.67
C GLY A 186 28.65 9.42 0.41
N VAL A 187 27.75 10.28 -0.10
CA VAL A 187 26.42 9.86 -0.53
C VAL A 187 26.07 10.42 -1.89
N GLY A 188 25.36 9.66 -2.69
CA GLY A 188 24.88 10.07 -4.00
C GLY A 188 23.51 9.48 -4.33
N TYR A 189 23.03 9.79 -5.52
CA TYR A 189 21.77 9.30 -6.02
C TYR A 189 21.83 7.84 -6.44
N CYS A 190 20.75 7.11 -6.23
CA CYS A 190 20.65 5.72 -6.64
C CYS A 190 20.46 5.61 -8.17
N SER A 191 21.42 4.98 -8.85
CA SER A 191 21.39 4.77 -10.30
C SER A 191 20.14 4.00 -10.78
N CYS A 192 19.73 2.97 -10.06
CA CYS A 192 18.54 2.18 -10.41
C CYS A 192 17.26 3.01 -10.33
N ARG A 193 17.06 3.81 -9.27
CA ARG A 193 15.88 4.70 -9.15
C ARG A 193 15.87 5.76 -10.23
N ASN A 194 17.04 6.36 -10.50
CA ASN A 194 17.15 7.36 -11.54
C ASN A 194 16.78 6.80 -12.92
N ALA A 195 17.28 5.61 -13.24
CA ALA A 195 16.94 4.94 -14.49
C ALA A 195 15.42 4.65 -14.61
N MET A 196 14.77 4.20 -13.53
CA MET A 196 13.33 3.96 -13.52
C MET A 196 12.53 5.25 -13.65
N ARG A 197 12.91 6.31 -12.92
CA ARG A 197 12.26 7.63 -13.00
C ARG A 197 12.31 8.21 -14.43
N ILE A 198 13.46 8.19 -15.07
CA ILE A 198 13.63 8.72 -16.44
C ILE A 198 12.75 7.96 -17.46
N GLN A 199 12.47 6.68 -17.20
CA GLN A 199 11.60 5.88 -18.07
C GLN A 199 10.11 6.01 -17.71
N GLY A 200 9.73 6.81 -16.71
CA GLY A 200 8.36 6.90 -16.22
C GLY A 200 7.88 5.66 -15.49
N GLU A 201 8.81 4.84 -15.00
CA GLU A 201 8.56 3.56 -14.33
C GLU A 201 8.91 3.56 -12.84
N GLY A 202 9.10 4.73 -12.23
CA GLY A 202 9.29 4.86 -10.79
C GLY A 202 8.14 4.21 -10.01
N CYS A 203 8.46 3.56 -8.91
CA CYS A 203 7.51 2.76 -8.14
C CYS A 203 7.02 3.48 -6.86
N GLY A 204 7.02 4.80 -6.85
CA GLY A 204 6.67 5.62 -5.70
C GLY A 204 7.87 6.01 -4.84
N GLU A 205 9.04 5.39 -5.03
CA GLU A 205 10.26 5.80 -4.37
C GLU A 205 10.85 7.01 -5.09
N LEU A 206 11.01 8.10 -4.38
CA LEU A 206 11.60 9.30 -4.96
C LEU A 206 13.11 9.18 -5.13
N GLN A 207 13.65 9.98 -6.03
CA GLN A 207 15.08 10.12 -6.17
C GLN A 207 15.66 10.86 -4.96
N ASP A 208 16.43 10.15 -4.16
CA ASP A 208 16.99 10.62 -2.91
C ASP A 208 18.44 10.16 -2.78
N GLU A 209 19.22 10.87 -1.99
CA GLU A 209 20.61 10.53 -1.67
C GLU A 209 20.64 9.36 -0.69
N LEU A 210 20.66 8.15 -1.22
CA LEU A 210 20.63 6.91 -0.43
C LEU A 210 21.72 5.90 -0.83
N CYS A 211 22.54 6.21 -1.82
CA CYS A 211 23.67 5.38 -2.21
C CYS A 211 24.93 5.88 -1.48
N ILE A 212 25.38 5.14 -0.47
CA ILE A 212 26.54 5.50 0.33
C ILE A 212 27.79 4.95 -0.37
N ALA A 213 28.66 5.85 -0.80
CA ALA A 213 29.98 5.53 -1.32
C ALA A 213 31.00 5.50 -0.17
N VAL A 214 31.98 4.62 -0.22
CA VAL A 214 32.98 4.47 0.85
C VAL A 214 34.39 4.40 0.31
N GLY A 215 35.37 4.83 1.13
CA GLY A 215 36.78 4.87 0.76
C GLY A 215 37.04 5.80 -0.41
N GLN A 216 38.01 5.47 -1.24
CA GLN A 216 38.41 6.32 -2.38
C GLN A 216 37.30 6.45 -3.44
N PHE A 217 36.32 5.59 -3.44
CA PHE A 217 35.14 5.75 -4.28
C PHE A 217 34.24 6.91 -3.83
N ALA A 218 34.21 7.25 -2.54
CA ALA A 218 33.56 8.48 -2.07
C ALA A 218 34.26 9.71 -2.62
N ASP A 219 35.60 9.76 -2.60
CA ASP A 219 36.38 10.85 -3.20
C ASP A 219 36.10 10.98 -4.70
N TYR A 220 36.07 9.86 -5.43
CA TYR A 220 35.70 9.84 -6.84
C TYR A 220 34.30 10.42 -7.09
N CYS A 221 33.31 10.01 -6.31
CA CYS A 221 31.94 10.50 -6.46
C CYS A 221 31.84 12.00 -6.22
N ARG A 222 32.52 12.51 -5.17
CA ARG A 222 32.58 13.95 -4.88
C ARG A 222 33.21 14.73 -6.02
N GLU A 223 34.38 14.31 -6.50
CA GLU A 223 35.14 15.02 -7.52
C GLU A 223 34.47 14.99 -8.90
N THR A 224 33.69 13.96 -9.19
CA THR A 224 32.95 13.81 -10.45
C THR A 224 31.48 14.28 -10.36
N GLY A 225 31.08 14.93 -9.28
CA GLY A 225 29.72 15.46 -9.10
C GLY A 225 28.62 14.41 -8.97
N LYS A 226 28.97 13.17 -8.63
CA LYS A 226 28.03 12.03 -8.45
C LYS A 226 27.59 11.86 -6.99
N GLY A 227 28.16 12.66 -6.08
CA GLY A 227 27.85 12.59 -4.65
C GLY A 227 28.56 13.69 -3.87
N ARG A 228 28.34 13.72 -2.58
CA ARG A 228 28.95 14.63 -1.59
C ARG A 228 29.46 13.86 -0.39
N ASP A 229 30.38 14.46 0.36
CA ASP A 229 30.86 13.88 1.61
C ASP A 229 29.78 13.95 2.71
N ILE A 230 29.77 12.93 3.55
CA ILE A 230 28.92 12.85 4.74
C ILE A 230 29.72 12.33 5.94
N THR A 231 29.21 12.60 7.15
CA THR A 231 29.78 12.03 8.39
C THR A 231 29.25 10.60 8.64
N TYR A 232 29.88 9.92 9.60
CA TYR A 232 29.39 8.64 10.08
C TYR A 232 27.96 8.74 10.63
N GLU A 233 27.66 9.80 11.39
CA GLU A 233 26.35 10.05 11.97
C GLU A 233 25.28 10.26 10.87
N GLU A 234 25.59 11.06 9.86
CA GLU A 234 24.69 11.29 8.72
C GLU A 234 24.45 9.97 7.95
N ALA A 235 25.49 9.14 7.78
CA ALA A 235 25.34 7.83 7.17
C ALA A 235 24.38 6.94 7.97
N MET A 236 24.47 6.95 9.31
CA MET A 236 23.54 6.20 10.17
C MET A 236 22.10 6.73 10.08
N GLU A 237 21.92 8.05 9.95
CA GLU A 237 20.59 8.64 9.71
C GLU A 237 19.99 8.22 8.37
N ILE A 238 20.81 8.19 7.32
CA ILE A 238 20.42 7.69 5.99
C ILE A 238 20.00 6.22 6.07
N LEU A 239 20.76 5.38 6.78
CA LEU A 239 20.41 3.97 6.98
C LEU A 239 19.08 3.83 7.72
N GLN A 240 18.86 4.59 8.80
CA GLN A 240 17.61 4.55 9.54
C GLN A 240 16.43 5.02 8.68
N ARG A 241 16.62 6.07 7.87
CA ARG A 241 15.60 6.53 6.91
C ARG A 241 15.28 5.46 5.86
N ALA A 242 16.29 4.75 5.38
CA ALA A 242 16.09 3.63 4.46
C ALA A 242 15.31 2.48 5.11
N GLU A 243 15.65 2.11 6.35
CA GLU A 243 14.91 1.11 7.13
C GLU A 243 13.44 1.52 7.34
N ASP A 244 13.20 2.79 7.72
CA ASP A 244 11.84 3.32 7.93
C ASP A 244 10.99 3.20 6.66
N ASN A 245 11.59 3.36 5.49
CA ASN A 245 10.94 3.20 4.18
C ASN A 245 10.91 1.75 3.67
N GLY A 246 11.42 0.78 4.41
CA GLY A 246 11.43 -0.63 4.02
C GLY A 246 12.48 -0.98 2.96
N TYR A 247 13.56 -0.21 2.86
CA TYR A 247 14.64 -0.47 1.91
C TYR A 247 15.67 -1.45 2.45
N VAL A 248 16.28 -2.18 1.52
CA VAL A 248 17.25 -3.24 1.81
C VAL A 248 18.66 -2.71 1.72
N HIS A 249 19.47 -2.96 2.74
CA HIS A 249 20.90 -2.69 2.69
C HIS A 249 21.63 -3.74 1.89
N GLN A 250 22.45 -3.31 0.93
CA GLN A 250 23.31 -4.17 0.16
C GLN A 250 24.72 -3.57 0.09
N ILE A 251 25.72 -4.41 0.15
CA ILE A 251 27.11 -4.02 -0.11
C ILE A 251 27.58 -4.57 -1.45
N THR A 252 28.55 -3.90 -2.04
CA THR A 252 29.20 -4.38 -3.25
C THR A 252 30.12 -5.55 -2.93
N ASN A 253 30.15 -6.54 -3.82
CA ASN A 253 30.88 -7.79 -3.62
C ASN A 253 31.66 -8.14 -4.88
N ILE A 254 32.65 -7.32 -5.21
CA ILE A 254 33.50 -7.49 -6.39
C ILE A 254 34.98 -7.49 -6.08
N ASP A 255 35.40 -7.02 -4.89
CA ASP A 255 36.78 -6.87 -4.47
C ASP A 255 37.23 -7.88 -3.40
N GLY A 256 36.34 -8.81 -3.01
CA GLY A 256 36.58 -9.79 -1.96
C GLY A 256 36.17 -9.32 -0.56
N GLU A 257 36.59 -10.05 0.48
CA GLU A 257 36.11 -9.87 1.84
C GLU A 257 36.64 -8.60 2.54
N ASP A 258 37.71 -8.03 2.01
CA ASP A 258 38.40 -6.92 2.65
C ASP A 258 37.95 -5.53 2.16
N LYS A 259 37.21 -5.46 1.07
CA LYS A 259 36.92 -4.17 0.43
C LYS A 259 35.52 -4.15 -0.18
N ILE A 260 34.83 -3.03 0.10
CA ILE A 260 33.63 -2.63 -0.62
C ILE A 260 33.82 -1.21 -1.14
N PHE A 261 33.05 -0.78 -2.13
CA PHE A 261 33.05 0.61 -2.59
C PHE A 261 31.73 1.33 -2.32
N ALA A 262 30.63 0.60 -2.11
CA ALA A 262 29.34 1.21 -1.82
C ALA A 262 28.46 0.36 -0.90
N ILE A 263 27.61 1.06 -0.14
CA ILE A 263 26.48 0.53 0.61
C ILE A 263 25.21 1.09 -0.02
N CYS A 264 24.43 0.24 -0.66
CA CYS A 264 23.19 0.60 -1.31
C CYS A 264 22.01 0.46 -0.34
N ASN A 265 21.03 1.37 -0.45
CA ASN A 265 19.75 1.31 0.25
C ASN A 265 18.63 1.12 -0.77
N CYS A 266 18.27 -0.13 -1.02
CA CYS A 266 17.56 -0.55 -2.21
C CYS A 266 16.07 -0.72 -1.99
N ALA A 267 15.26 0.03 -2.75
CA ALA A 267 13.85 -0.25 -2.91
C ALA A 267 13.65 -1.38 -3.91
N LEU A 268 12.82 -2.34 -3.59
CA LEU A 268 12.65 -3.54 -4.41
C LEU A 268 12.11 -3.24 -5.81
N GLY A 269 11.10 -2.37 -5.92
CA GLY A 269 10.47 -2.02 -7.18
C GLY A 269 11.43 -1.43 -8.21
N SER A 270 12.46 -0.73 -7.74
CA SER A 270 13.45 -0.06 -8.59
C SER A 270 14.76 -0.81 -8.71
N CYS A 271 15.17 -1.57 -7.67
CA CYS A 271 16.49 -2.19 -7.62
C CYS A 271 16.65 -3.31 -8.64
N PHE A 272 17.65 -3.16 -9.50
CA PHE A 272 18.00 -4.14 -10.52
C PHE A 272 18.32 -5.53 -9.95
N ALA A 273 19.09 -5.60 -8.87
CA ALA A 273 19.50 -6.88 -8.28
C ALA A 273 18.37 -7.61 -7.55
N LEU A 274 17.38 -6.88 -7.01
CA LEU A 274 16.32 -7.46 -6.19
C LEU A 274 15.02 -7.72 -6.95
N ARG A 275 14.60 -6.82 -7.85
CA ARG A 275 13.29 -6.93 -8.54
C ARG A 275 13.17 -8.12 -9.48
N THR A 276 14.27 -8.59 -10.04
CA THR A 276 14.29 -9.70 -11.02
C THR A 276 13.71 -10.99 -10.46
N SER A 277 13.91 -11.27 -9.19
CA SER A 277 13.37 -12.47 -8.55
C SER A 277 11.83 -12.41 -8.45
N GLN A 278 11.25 -11.23 -8.31
CA GLN A 278 9.79 -11.06 -8.33
C GLN A 278 9.23 -11.11 -9.76
N LEU A 279 9.87 -10.38 -10.68
CA LEU A 279 9.43 -10.33 -12.06
C LEU A 279 9.41 -11.71 -12.72
N PHE A 280 10.40 -12.54 -12.42
CA PHE A 280 10.61 -13.81 -13.12
C PHE A 280 10.52 -15.04 -12.22
N ASN A 281 10.07 -14.87 -10.98
CA ASN A 281 9.94 -15.96 -10.00
C ASN A 281 11.23 -16.78 -9.84
N THR A 282 12.36 -16.09 -9.71
CA THR A 282 13.70 -16.69 -9.52
C THR A 282 14.19 -16.48 -8.09
N PRO A 283 15.18 -17.25 -7.61
CA PRO A 283 15.90 -16.89 -6.39
C PRO A 283 16.58 -15.54 -6.55
N ASN A 284 16.66 -14.77 -5.46
CA ASN A 284 17.38 -13.49 -5.48
C ASN A 284 18.88 -13.73 -5.72
N MET A 285 19.48 -12.90 -6.57
CA MET A 285 20.92 -12.87 -6.79
C MET A 285 21.69 -12.33 -5.58
N SER A 286 21.02 -11.59 -4.71
CA SER A 286 21.59 -10.98 -3.52
C SER A 286 20.79 -11.40 -2.29
N ALA A 287 21.45 -12.01 -1.32
CA ALA A 287 20.87 -12.39 -0.03
C ALA A 287 21.96 -12.37 1.05
N SER A 288 21.55 -12.39 2.32
CA SER A 288 22.43 -12.56 3.47
C SER A 288 22.52 -14.03 3.90
N ALA A 289 23.34 -14.30 4.89
CA ALA A 289 23.41 -15.62 5.54
C ALA A 289 22.13 -15.97 6.33
N TYR A 290 21.25 -15.01 6.53
CA TYR A 290 20.10 -15.14 7.42
C TYR A 290 18.82 -15.49 6.66
N ARG A 291 17.90 -16.13 7.38
CA ARG A 291 16.51 -16.36 6.95
C ARG A 291 15.57 -16.02 8.10
N ALA A 292 14.38 -15.53 7.76
CA ALA A 292 13.36 -15.21 8.75
C ALA A 292 12.51 -16.44 9.09
N HIS A 293 12.26 -16.64 10.38
CA HIS A 293 11.41 -17.71 10.91
C HIS A 293 10.32 -17.12 11.79
N VAL A 294 9.12 -17.71 11.72
CA VAL A 294 7.94 -17.23 12.45
C VAL A 294 7.63 -18.19 13.59
N ASP A 295 7.51 -17.63 14.80
CA ASP A 295 6.87 -18.31 15.93
C ASP A 295 5.35 -18.17 15.79
N ALA A 296 4.70 -19.27 15.42
CA ALA A 296 3.27 -19.30 15.15
C ALA A 296 2.42 -19.06 16.42
N GLU A 297 2.94 -19.32 17.60
CA GLU A 297 2.22 -19.12 18.86
C GLU A 297 2.19 -17.64 19.26
N LYS A 298 3.25 -16.89 18.95
CA LYS A 298 3.31 -15.45 19.19
C LYS A 298 2.67 -14.63 18.08
N CYS A 299 2.56 -15.18 16.86
CA CYS A 299 2.11 -14.45 15.68
C CYS A 299 0.61 -14.16 15.74
N VAL A 300 0.24 -12.90 15.57
CA VAL A 300 -1.14 -12.41 15.54
C VAL A 300 -1.62 -12.02 14.14
N ALA A 301 -0.90 -12.38 13.09
CA ALA A 301 -1.24 -12.07 11.70
C ALA A 301 -1.57 -10.60 11.43
N CYS A 302 -0.89 -9.66 12.08
CA CYS A 302 -1.13 -8.24 11.86
C CYS A 302 -0.80 -7.77 10.42
N GLY A 303 0.13 -8.45 9.75
CA GLY A 303 0.49 -8.18 8.37
C GLY A 303 1.73 -7.30 8.19
N LYS A 304 2.24 -6.64 9.23
CA LYS A 304 3.40 -5.73 9.12
C LYS A 304 4.62 -6.37 8.47
N CYS A 305 4.93 -7.62 8.81
CA CYS A 305 6.04 -8.35 8.20
C CYS A 305 5.83 -8.62 6.69
N ALA A 306 4.58 -8.85 6.28
CA ALA A 306 4.25 -9.05 4.87
C ALA A 306 4.29 -7.71 4.10
N GLU A 307 3.84 -6.63 4.73
CA GLU A 307 3.85 -5.27 4.15
C GLU A 307 5.25 -4.75 3.86
N VAL A 308 6.15 -4.96 4.82
CA VAL A 308 7.52 -4.46 4.71
C VAL A 308 8.44 -5.41 3.95
N CYS A 309 8.00 -6.64 3.65
CA CYS A 309 8.85 -7.65 3.03
C CYS A 309 9.19 -7.29 1.58
N PRO A 310 10.42 -6.85 1.28
CA PRO A 310 10.79 -6.43 -0.07
C PRO A 310 10.84 -7.59 -1.05
N ALA A 311 11.06 -8.81 -0.59
CA ALA A 311 11.15 -10.00 -1.44
C ALA A 311 9.81 -10.74 -1.62
N GLY A 312 8.71 -10.26 -1.02
CA GLY A 312 7.43 -10.96 -1.00
C GLY A 312 7.51 -12.36 -0.36
N ALA A 313 8.51 -12.59 0.48
CA ALA A 313 8.73 -13.86 1.15
C ALA A 313 7.79 -14.03 2.36
N ALA A 314 7.58 -12.97 3.13
CA ALA A 314 6.61 -13.00 4.23
C ALA A 314 5.20 -12.82 3.69
N LYS A 315 4.32 -13.74 4.04
CA LYS A 315 2.92 -13.78 3.61
C LYS A 315 2.02 -14.02 4.80
N LEU A 316 0.74 -13.68 4.65
CA LEU A 316 -0.26 -14.01 5.66
C LEU A 316 -0.96 -15.31 5.29
N GLY A 317 -1.08 -16.19 6.25
CA GLY A 317 -1.76 -17.48 6.15
C GLY A 317 -2.80 -17.67 7.24
N GLN A 318 -3.42 -18.82 7.24
CA GLN A 318 -4.36 -19.24 8.27
C GLN A 318 -3.78 -20.36 9.13
N LYS A 319 -3.90 -20.22 10.44
CA LYS A 319 -3.46 -21.21 11.43
C LYS A 319 -4.50 -22.32 11.62
N LEU A 320 -5.79 -21.96 11.54
CA LEU A 320 -6.89 -22.93 11.62
C LEU A 320 -7.09 -23.58 10.26
N CYS A 321 -7.27 -24.90 10.26
CA CYS A 321 -7.33 -25.72 9.06
C CYS A 321 -8.61 -25.55 8.27
N THR A 322 -8.49 -25.70 6.96
CA THR A 322 -9.58 -25.96 6.02
C THR A 322 -9.72 -27.45 5.73
N LYS A 323 -10.56 -27.85 4.77
CA LYS A 323 -10.80 -29.25 4.37
C LYS A 323 -9.54 -30.09 4.11
N THR A 324 -8.49 -29.45 3.63
CA THR A 324 -7.24 -30.11 3.19
C THR A 324 -6.08 -29.93 4.17
N GLY A 325 -6.35 -29.39 5.36
CA GLY A 325 -5.31 -29.05 6.34
C GLY A 325 -4.99 -27.56 6.38
N PRO A 326 -3.94 -27.16 7.10
CA PRO A 326 -3.52 -25.75 7.17
C PRO A 326 -3.29 -25.17 5.78
N VAL A 327 -3.64 -23.90 5.58
CA VAL A 327 -3.27 -23.20 4.35
C VAL A 327 -1.75 -23.08 4.31
N VAL A 328 -1.13 -23.92 3.50
CA VAL A 328 0.30 -23.87 3.21
C VAL A 328 0.44 -23.24 1.85
N TYR A 329 1.11 -22.07 1.81
CA TYR A 329 1.48 -21.48 0.53
C TYR A 329 2.43 -22.42 -0.20
N PRO A 330 2.15 -22.85 -1.44
CA PRO A 330 3.03 -23.72 -2.18
C PRO A 330 4.39 -23.02 -2.28
N LYS A 331 5.46 -23.78 -1.99
CA LYS A 331 6.81 -23.31 -2.29
C LYS A 331 6.88 -23.02 -3.79
N GLN A 332 7.37 -21.84 -4.13
CA GLN A 332 7.65 -21.56 -5.53
C GLN A 332 8.62 -22.61 -6.06
N PRO A 333 8.43 -23.14 -7.29
CA PRO A 333 9.37 -24.08 -7.86
C PRO A 333 10.76 -23.47 -7.87
N LEU A 334 11.77 -24.21 -7.40
CA LEU A 334 13.13 -23.74 -7.47
C LEU A 334 13.58 -23.75 -8.95
N PRO A 335 14.06 -22.63 -9.48
CA PRO A 335 14.40 -22.53 -10.88
C PRO A 335 15.58 -23.40 -11.30
N ASP A 336 16.25 -24.07 -10.37
CA ASP A 336 17.40 -24.91 -10.61
C ASP A 336 17.07 -26.25 -11.29
N ASP A 337 15.79 -26.58 -11.44
CA ASP A 337 15.32 -27.78 -12.13
C ASP A 337 14.40 -27.49 -13.34
N ASN A 338 14.22 -26.23 -13.72
CA ASN A 338 13.34 -25.80 -14.80
C ASN A 338 14.11 -25.20 -15.98
N HIS A 339 13.54 -25.37 -17.17
CA HIS A 339 13.92 -24.56 -18.34
C HIS A 339 13.26 -23.19 -18.24
N TRP A 340 14.07 -22.13 -18.42
CA TRP A 340 13.58 -20.77 -18.45
C TRP A 340 13.24 -20.33 -19.87
N GLY A 341 12.16 -19.58 -20.02
CA GLY A 341 11.74 -18.99 -21.27
C GLY A 341 10.52 -18.11 -21.12
N GLU A 342 10.12 -17.41 -22.17
CA GLU A 342 9.00 -16.49 -22.18
C GLU A 342 7.67 -17.12 -21.75
N HIS A 343 7.52 -18.44 -21.91
CA HIS A 343 6.34 -19.18 -21.46
C HIS A 343 6.16 -19.21 -19.93
N MET A 344 7.12 -18.75 -19.15
CA MET A 344 7.07 -18.74 -17.69
C MET A 344 6.58 -17.42 -17.10
N TRP A 345 6.35 -16.42 -17.92
CA TRP A 345 5.84 -15.11 -17.48
C TRP A 345 4.90 -14.48 -18.52
N SER A 346 4.02 -13.60 -18.04
CA SER A 346 3.12 -12.81 -18.88
C SER A 346 3.88 -11.81 -19.75
N PRO A 347 3.37 -11.45 -20.95
CA PRO A 347 3.83 -10.27 -21.69
C PRO A 347 3.76 -8.98 -20.87
N ASN A 348 2.81 -8.89 -19.95
CA ASN A 348 2.67 -7.80 -18.98
C ASN A 348 3.35 -8.13 -17.65
N TYR A 349 4.48 -8.82 -17.66
CA TYR A 349 5.16 -9.34 -16.48
C TYR A 349 5.44 -8.28 -15.40
N LYS A 350 5.64 -7.03 -15.79
CA LYS A 350 5.87 -5.94 -14.84
C LYS A 350 4.66 -5.71 -13.95
N ASP A 351 3.46 -5.68 -14.54
CA ASP A 351 2.21 -5.49 -13.79
C ASP A 351 1.71 -6.79 -13.17
N ASP A 352 1.62 -7.86 -13.95
CA ASP A 352 0.98 -9.10 -13.52
C ASP A 352 1.77 -9.83 -12.44
N ASN A 353 3.09 -9.95 -12.60
CA ASN A 353 3.91 -10.64 -11.60
C ASN A 353 4.05 -9.85 -10.30
N GLN A 354 4.07 -8.54 -10.37
CA GLN A 354 4.08 -7.70 -9.17
C GLN A 354 2.73 -7.68 -8.47
N LYS A 355 1.62 -7.66 -9.19
CA LYS A 355 0.27 -7.77 -8.62
C LYS A 355 0.05 -9.08 -7.86
N GLN A 356 0.67 -10.18 -8.27
CA GLN A 356 0.50 -11.50 -7.65
C GLN A 356 1.48 -11.80 -6.50
N CYS A 357 2.39 -10.89 -6.18
CA CYS A 357 3.39 -11.13 -5.13
C CYS A 357 2.80 -11.38 -3.74
N HIS A 358 1.60 -10.90 -3.49
CA HIS A 358 1.06 -10.77 -2.14
C HIS A 358 -0.34 -11.38 -1.96
N GLU A 359 -0.62 -12.50 -2.64
CA GLU A 359 -1.80 -13.29 -2.29
C GLU A 359 -1.77 -13.66 -0.81
N SER A 360 -2.80 -13.31 -0.08
CA SER A 360 -2.86 -13.61 1.34
C SER A 360 -4.24 -14.13 1.75
N GLY A 361 -4.25 -15.38 2.21
CA GLY A 361 -5.33 -15.90 3.03
C GLY A 361 -4.93 -15.75 4.48
N THR A 362 -5.74 -15.07 5.28
CA THR A 362 -5.42 -14.78 6.68
C THR A 362 -6.66 -14.92 7.57
N ALA A 363 -6.61 -14.37 8.76
CA ALA A 363 -7.77 -14.32 9.65
C ALA A 363 -9.00 -13.76 8.92
N PRO A 364 -10.15 -14.45 8.93
CA PRO A 364 -11.34 -14.02 8.19
C PRO A 364 -11.80 -12.60 8.54
N CYS A 365 -11.61 -12.17 9.80
CA CYS A 365 -11.94 -10.82 10.23
C CYS A 365 -11.10 -9.74 9.56
N LYS A 366 -9.81 -9.99 9.26
CA LYS A 366 -8.96 -9.10 8.48
C LYS A 366 -9.37 -9.09 7.00
N THR A 367 -9.62 -10.26 6.45
CA THR A 367 -10.02 -10.43 5.04
C THR A 367 -11.35 -9.73 4.73
N ALA A 368 -12.33 -9.85 5.61
CA ALA A 368 -13.67 -9.26 5.43
C ALA A 368 -13.69 -7.73 5.63
N CYS A 369 -12.69 -7.16 6.30
CA CYS A 369 -12.61 -5.72 6.50
C CYS A 369 -12.16 -5.02 5.21
N PRO A 370 -12.89 -4.03 4.67
CA PRO A 370 -12.47 -3.30 3.46
C PRO A 370 -11.12 -2.59 3.59
N ALA A 371 -10.78 -2.12 4.80
CA ALA A 371 -9.49 -1.52 5.09
C ALA A 371 -8.43 -2.53 5.55
N HIS A 372 -8.78 -3.82 5.64
CA HIS A 372 -7.89 -4.89 6.07
C HIS A 372 -7.16 -4.63 7.39
N ILE A 373 -7.87 -4.04 8.36
CA ILE A 373 -7.33 -3.74 9.69
C ILE A 373 -6.81 -5.01 10.35
N ALA A 374 -5.70 -4.89 11.07
CA ALA A 374 -5.06 -6.00 11.79
C ALA A 374 -5.87 -6.42 13.06
N VAL A 375 -7.10 -6.95 12.84
CA VAL A 375 -8.08 -7.24 13.90
C VAL A 375 -7.51 -8.16 14.99
N GLN A 376 -6.96 -9.30 14.63
CA GLN A 376 -6.36 -10.25 15.57
C GLN A 376 -5.23 -9.59 16.39
N GLY A 377 -4.46 -8.70 15.76
CA GLY A 377 -3.36 -7.97 16.39
C GLY A 377 -3.83 -7.03 17.50
N TYR A 378 -4.77 -6.12 17.18
CA TYR A 378 -5.22 -5.16 18.20
C TYR A 378 -6.07 -5.80 19.32
N ILE A 379 -6.79 -6.89 19.02
CA ILE A 379 -7.47 -7.69 20.06
C ILE A 379 -6.45 -8.28 21.04
N ASN A 380 -5.36 -8.87 20.54
CA ASN A 380 -4.30 -9.42 21.36
C ASN A 380 -3.61 -8.36 22.21
N LEU A 381 -3.32 -7.19 21.66
CA LEU A 381 -2.75 -6.06 22.41
C LEU A 381 -3.73 -5.54 23.48
N ALA A 382 -5.01 -5.46 23.15
CA ALA A 382 -6.04 -5.07 24.11
C ALA A 382 -6.17 -6.08 25.26
N ALA A 383 -6.07 -7.38 24.98
CA ALA A 383 -6.04 -8.43 26.01
C ALA A 383 -4.86 -8.24 27.02
N GLN A 384 -3.73 -7.73 26.52
CA GLN A 384 -2.54 -7.44 27.33
C GLN A 384 -2.60 -6.07 28.04
N GLY A 385 -3.66 -5.28 27.86
CA GLY A 385 -3.75 -3.91 28.39
C GLY A 385 -2.90 -2.88 27.63
N ARG A 386 -2.34 -3.23 26.48
CA ARG A 386 -1.50 -2.38 25.61
C ARG A 386 -2.38 -1.56 24.65
N TYR A 387 -3.25 -0.70 25.21
CA TYR A 387 -4.26 0.01 24.43
C TYR A 387 -3.70 1.01 23.44
N LEU A 388 -2.64 1.73 23.80
CA LEU A 388 -1.98 2.67 22.87
C LEU A 388 -1.35 1.93 21.67
N ASP A 389 -0.76 0.77 21.89
CA ASP A 389 -0.16 -0.02 20.80
C ASP A 389 -1.27 -0.63 19.92
N ALA A 390 -2.39 -1.05 20.52
CA ALA A 390 -3.57 -1.47 19.78
C ALA A 390 -4.12 -0.33 18.90
N LEU A 391 -4.19 0.90 19.43
CA LEU A 391 -4.61 2.08 18.68
C LEU A 391 -3.66 2.40 17.51
N LYS A 392 -2.36 2.41 17.76
CA LYS A 392 -1.34 2.59 16.71
C LYS A 392 -1.52 1.60 15.58
N LEU A 393 -1.78 0.33 15.92
CA LEU A 393 -1.99 -0.73 14.94
C LEU A 393 -3.28 -0.50 14.12
N ILE A 394 -4.36 -0.06 14.77
CA ILE A 394 -5.61 0.28 14.06
C ILE A 394 -5.39 1.47 13.11
N LYS A 395 -4.75 2.55 13.59
CA LYS A 395 -4.57 3.80 12.83
C LYS A 395 -3.64 3.66 11.61
N GLN A 396 -2.96 2.55 11.43
CA GLN A 396 -2.23 2.25 10.20
C GLN A 396 -3.16 2.06 9.00
N ASP A 397 -4.31 1.41 9.22
CA ASP A 397 -5.27 1.07 8.18
C ASP A 397 -6.59 1.85 8.31
N ASN A 398 -6.85 2.43 9.47
CA ASN A 398 -8.07 3.18 9.76
C ASN A 398 -7.78 4.40 10.66
N PRO A 399 -7.74 5.62 10.11
CA PRO A 399 -7.49 6.84 10.87
C PRO A 399 -8.62 7.25 11.83
N PHE A 400 -9.83 6.66 11.69
CA PHE A 400 -11.03 7.03 12.43
C PHE A 400 -11.60 5.86 13.25
N PRO A 401 -10.83 5.30 14.21
CA PRO A 401 -11.26 4.11 14.96
C PRO A 401 -12.47 4.37 15.88
N ALA A 402 -12.62 5.56 16.45
CA ALA A 402 -13.75 5.90 17.32
C ALA A 402 -15.05 6.07 16.53
N VAL A 403 -14.99 6.71 15.37
CA VAL A 403 -16.11 6.79 14.42
C VAL A 403 -16.52 5.38 13.99
N CYS A 404 -15.59 4.59 13.51
CA CYS A 404 -15.88 3.21 13.08
C CYS A 404 -16.38 2.32 14.22
N GLY A 405 -15.89 2.50 15.45
CA GLY A 405 -16.36 1.77 16.64
C GLY A 405 -17.81 2.13 17.04
N SER A 406 -18.38 3.19 16.48
CA SER A 406 -19.75 3.60 16.75
C SER A 406 -20.72 3.19 15.65
N ILE A 407 -20.26 3.08 14.38
CA ILE A 407 -21.18 2.95 13.24
C ILE A 407 -20.79 1.89 12.21
N CYS A 408 -19.76 1.08 12.47
CA CYS A 408 -19.32 0.06 11.53
C CYS A 408 -20.39 -1.03 11.35
N ASN A 409 -20.51 -1.54 10.13
CA ASN A 409 -21.42 -2.66 9.82
C ASN A 409 -20.84 -4.04 10.19
N ARG A 410 -19.72 -4.11 10.86
CA ARG A 410 -19.14 -5.27 11.54
C ARG A 410 -18.93 -6.53 10.67
N ARG A 411 -18.61 -6.37 9.38
CA ARG A 411 -18.29 -7.51 8.48
C ARG A 411 -17.22 -8.45 9.06
N CYS A 412 -16.30 -7.92 9.85
CA CYS A 412 -15.29 -8.71 10.56
C CYS A 412 -15.90 -9.66 11.61
N GLU A 413 -17.00 -9.27 12.27
CA GLU A 413 -17.73 -10.12 13.21
C GLU A 413 -18.52 -11.18 12.45
N ASP A 414 -19.22 -10.83 11.35
CA ASP A 414 -19.92 -11.79 10.50
C ASP A 414 -18.99 -12.89 9.98
N ALA A 415 -17.75 -12.47 9.61
CA ALA A 415 -16.74 -13.41 9.13
C ALA A 415 -15.96 -14.14 10.24
N CYS A 416 -16.17 -13.81 11.51
CA CYS A 416 -15.39 -14.35 12.61
C CYS A 416 -15.59 -15.86 12.78
N THR A 417 -14.49 -16.65 12.78
CA THR A 417 -14.52 -18.11 12.95
C THR A 417 -15.06 -18.53 14.32
N ARG A 418 -14.96 -17.66 15.34
CA ARG A 418 -15.56 -17.92 16.64
C ARG A 418 -17.08 -18.16 16.56
N GLY A 419 -17.74 -17.59 15.56
CA GLY A 419 -19.15 -17.86 15.27
C GLY A 419 -19.49 -19.32 15.00
N ASN A 420 -18.49 -20.14 14.63
CA ASN A 420 -18.66 -21.60 14.47
C ASN A 420 -18.67 -22.35 15.81
N VAL A 421 -18.26 -21.69 16.91
CA VAL A 421 -18.23 -22.30 18.27
C VAL A 421 -19.47 -21.88 19.05
N ASP A 422 -19.67 -20.58 19.21
CA ASP A 422 -20.76 -19.98 19.96
C ASP A 422 -21.24 -18.68 19.28
N ARG A 423 -20.62 -17.55 19.52
CA ARG A 423 -20.91 -16.25 18.94
C ARG A 423 -19.61 -15.54 18.56
N ALA A 424 -19.61 -14.81 17.46
CA ALA A 424 -18.47 -14.00 17.04
C ALA A 424 -17.89 -13.15 18.19
N VAL A 425 -16.61 -12.85 18.14
CA VAL A 425 -15.98 -11.88 19.06
C VAL A 425 -16.59 -10.51 18.82
N ALA A 426 -16.90 -9.75 19.87
CA ALA A 426 -17.37 -8.35 19.78
C ALA A 426 -16.23 -7.42 19.39
N ILE A 427 -15.79 -7.51 18.14
CA ILE A 427 -14.59 -6.89 17.61
C ILE A 427 -14.74 -5.37 17.61
N ASP A 428 -15.94 -4.89 17.26
CA ASP A 428 -16.20 -3.46 17.12
C ASP A 428 -16.20 -2.75 18.48
N GLU A 429 -16.74 -3.41 19.51
CA GLU A 429 -16.75 -2.88 20.86
C GLU A 429 -15.33 -2.80 21.48
N ILE A 430 -14.47 -3.78 21.20
CA ILE A 430 -13.04 -3.70 21.59
C ILE A 430 -12.37 -2.52 20.89
N LYS A 431 -12.62 -2.33 19.59
CA LYS A 431 -12.08 -1.19 18.83
C LYS A 431 -12.56 0.14 19.39
N LYS A 432 -13.86 0.24 19.70
CA LYS A 432 -14.46 1.42 20.34
C LYS A 432 -13.79 1.75 21.66
N PHE A 433 -13.64 0.76 22.54
CA PHE A 433 -12.96 0.94 23.83
C PHE A 433 -11.53 1.45 23.65
N VAL A 434 -10.75 0.82 22.75
CA VAL A 434 -9.36 1.23 22.48
C VAL A 434 -9.29 2.68 21.97
N ALA A 435 -10.21 3.07 21.08
CA ALA A 435 -10.25 4.43 20.54
C ALA A 435 -10.65 5.47 21.59
N GLU A 436 -11.59 5.13 22.48
CA GLU A 436 -12.01 6.03 23.57
C GLU A 436 -10.92 6.30 24.60
N GLN A 437 -9.95 5.38 24.80
CA GLN A 437 -8.78 5.64 25.63
C GLN A 437 -7.99 6.86 25.13
N GLU A 438 -7.87 7.03 23.82
CA GLU A 438 -7.22 8.20 23.21
C GLU A 438 -8.09 9.46 23.37
N LEU A 439 -9.41 9.35 23.16
CA LEU A 439 -10.33 10.48 23.27
C LEU A 439 -10.34 11.07 24.68
N GLN A 440 -10.06 10.25 25.69
CA GLN A 440 -9.98 10.65 27.10
C GLN A 440 -8.57 11.06 27.55
N ALA A 441 -7.55 10.83 26.73
CA ALA A 441 -6.16 11.16 27.07
C ALA A 441 -5.86 12.64 26.82
N ASP A 442 -4.90 13.19 27.60
CA ASP A 442 -4.42 14.58 27.46
C ASP A 442 -3.75 14.84 26.10
N LYS A 443 -3.17 13.80 25.49
CA LYS A 443 -2.49 13.90 24.20
C LYS A 443 -3.02 12.87 23.22
N ARG A 444 -3.25 13.32 22.01
CA ARG A 444 -3.61 12.44 20.88
C ARG A 444 -2.39 11.71 20.34
N TYR A 445 -2.59 10.52 19.81
CA TYR A 445 -1.57 9.83 19.06
C TYR A 445 -1.47 10.43 17.65
N ILE A 446 -0.35 11.07 17.37
CA ILE A 446 0.02 11.54 16.04
C ILE A 446 1.01 10.54 15.45
N PRO A 447 0.75 9.96 14.26
CA PRO A 447 1.67 9.00 13.65
C PRO A 447 2.98 9.68 13.27
N LYS A 448 4.08 8.91 13.33
CA LYS A 448 5.38 9.36 12.84
C LYS A 448 5.28 9.57 11.32
N VAL A 449 5.64 10.74 10.88
CA VAL A 449 5.80 11.04 9.44
C VAL A 449 7.02 10.28 8.91
N ILE A 450 6.84 9.60 7.76
CA ILE A 450 7.90 8.86 7.07
C ILE A 450 8.00 9.44 5.67
N THR A 451 9.00 10.27 5.43
CA THR A 451 9.29 10.85 4.11
C THR A 451 10.54 10.23 3.50
N HIS A 452 10.65 10.24 2.19
CA HIS A 452 11.87 9.82 1.48
C HIS A 452 13.02 10.82 1.68
N ARG A 453 12.71 12.09 1.96
CA ARG A 453 13.67 13.16 2.24
C ARG A 453 14.07 13.24 3.70
N GLY A 454 13.31 12.56 4.57
CA GLY A 454 13.45 12.69 6.02
C GLY A 454 12.41 13.65 6.62
N ILE A 455 12.29 13.66 7.95
CA ILE A 455 11.26 14.43 8.67
C ILE A 455 11.44 15.95 8.49
N ALA A 456 12.69 16.42 8.27
CA ALA A 456 13.01 17.82 8.13
C ALA A 456 12.66 18.43 6.76
N ASP A 457 12.42 17.59 5.76
CA ASP A 457 12.18 17.99 4.37
C ASP A 457 10.83 17.48 3.88
N PRO A 458 9.72 18.09 4.29
CA PRO A 458 8.39 17.70 3.85
C PRO A 458 8.19 17.98 2.35
N TYR A 459 7.18 17.33 1.78
CA TYR A 459 6.81 17.52 0.37
C TYR A 459 6.09 18.85 0.16
N PRO A 460 6.61 19.72 -0.74
CA PRO A 460 6.05 21.05 -0.95
C PRO A 460 4.83 21.08 -1.89
N GLU A 461 4.51 19.97 -2.56
CA GLU A 461 3.44 19.90 -3.53
C GLU A 461 2.09 20.16 -2.88
N LYS A 462 1.29 21.04 -3.52
CA LYS A 462 -0.06 21.35 -3.07
C LYS A 462 -1.05 20.32 -3.60
N ILE A 463 -1.83 19.73 -2.71
CA ILE A 463 -2.87 18.76 -3.06
C ILE A 463 -4.22 19.26 -2.54
N ALA A 464 -5.22 19.27 -3.42
CA ALA A 464 -6.59 19.66 -3.10
C ALA A 464 -7.49 18.43 -2.93
N ILE A 465 -8.18 18.33 -1.80
CA ILE A 465 -9.17 17.30 -1.53
C ILE A 465 -10.54 17.96 -1.53
N ILE A 466 -11.44 17.47 -2.37
CA ILE A 466 -12.76 18.04 -2.59
C ILE A 466 -13.79 17.15 -1.89
N GLY A 467 -14.21 17.58 -0.71
CA GLY A 467 -15.13 16.89 0.20
C GLY A 467 -14.46 16.41 1.48
N ALA A 468 -14.93 16.91 2.61
CA ALA A 468 -14.46 16.57 3.96
C ALA A 468 -15.22 15.38 4.58
N GLY A 469 -15.68 14.43 3.76
CA GLY A 469 -16.24 13.15 4.20
C GLY A 469 -15.16 12.10 4.49
N PRO A 470 -15.52 10.86 4.91
CA PRO A 470 -14.58 9.82 5.31
C PRO A 470 -13.49 9.52 4.28
N ALA A 471 -13.82 9.51 2.98
CA ALA A 471 -12.86 9.26 1.91
C ALA A 471 -11.83 10.40 1.79
N GLY A 472 -12.29 11.65 1.77
CA GLY A 472 -11.41 12.82 1.69
C GLY A 472 -10.54 12.97 2.93
N LEU A 473 -11.11 12.82 4.12
CA LEU A 473 -10.38 12.87 5.38
C LEU A 473 -9.33 11.76 5.48
N SER A 474 -9.65 10.55 5.02
CA SER A 474 -8.69 9.44 4.96
C SER A 474 -7.55 9.74 3.99
N CYS A 475 -7.85 10.25 2.80
CA CYS A 475 -6.82 10.66 1.83
C CYS A 475 -5.90 11.74 2.43
N ALA A 476 -6.47 12.76 3.08
CA ALA A 476 -5.71 13.80 3.76
C ALA A 476 -4.79 13.25 4.85
N TYR A 477 -5.29 12.32 5.67
CA TYR A 477 -4.51 11.68 6.73
C TYR A 477 -3.29 10.94 6.16
N TYR A 478 -3.47 10.13 5.14
CA TYR A 478 -2.35 9.36 4.58
C TYR A 478 -1.35 10.25 3.84
N LEU A 479 -1.79 11.31 3.17
CA LEU A 479 -0.88 12.29 2.56
C LEU A 479 -0.06 13.03 3.64
N ALA A 480 -0.72 13.50 4.71
CA ALA A 480 -0.01 14.13 5.82
C ALA A 480 0.98 13.16 6.49
N ASN A 481 0.60 11.88 6.64
CA ASN A 481 1.50 10.84 7.19
C ASN A 481 2.70 10.55 6.28
N MET A 482 2.56 10.76 4.95
CA MET A 482 3.67 10.68 3.99
C MET A 482 4.57 11.93 4.03
N GLY A 483 4.18 13.02 4.71
CA GLY A 483 4.99 14.23 4.84
C GLY A 483 4.58 15.40 3.93
N TYR A 484 3.36 15.43 3.43
CA TYR A 484 2.84 16.60 2.71
C TYR A 484 2.39 17.70 3.66
N GLU A 485 2.96 18.90 3.52
CA GLU A 485 2.57 20.08 4.30
C GLU A 485 1.37 20.84 3.71
N ASN A 486 1.16 20.74 2.40
CA ASN A 486 0.22 21.59 1.67
C ASN A 486 -1.01 20.79 1.21
N VAL A 487 -1.62 20.04 2.11
CA VAL A 487 -2.88 19.33 1.86
C VAL A 487 -4.04 20.22 2.31
N THR A 488 -4.92 20.61 1.37
CA THR A 488 -6.11 21.42 1.67
C THR A 488 -7.38 20.66 1.35
N VAL A 489 -8.25 20.53 2.35
CA VAL A 489 -9.58 19.92 2.23
C VAL A 489 -10.63 21.00 2.06
N PHE A 490 -11.30 21.01 0.92
CA PHE A 490 -12.40 21.90 0.59
C PHE A 490 -13.74 21.19 0.83
N ASP A 491 -14.70 21.86 1.46
CA ASP A 491 -16.07 21.34 1.57
C ASP A 491 -17.08 22.48 1.41
N LYS A 492 -18.16 22.20 0.66
CA LYS A 492 -19.28 23.16 0.49
C LYS A 492 -20.06 23.42 1.76
N ASN A 493 -19.99 22.51 2.73
CA ASN A 493 -20.64 22.69 4.04
C ASN A 493 -19.69 23.45 4.97
N GLU A 494 -20.26 24.16 5.92
CA GLU A 494 -19.51 24.93 6.92
C GLU A 494 -18.80 24.05 7.95
N VAL A 495 -19.18 22.76 8.03
CA VAL A 495 -18.62 21.79 8.97
C VAL A 495 -18.07 20.57 8.24
N PRO A 496 -16.88 20.09 8.62
CA PRO A 496 -16.30 18.87 8.03
C PRO A 496 -16.96 17.61 8.59
N GLY A 497 -16.62 16.45 8.01
CA GLY A 497 -17.09 15.12 8.40
C GLY A 497 -18.11 14.52 7.42
N GLY A 498 -18.64 15.30 6.47
CA GLY A 498 -19.58 14.81 5.47
C GLY A 498 -20.78 14.11 6.11
N MET A 499 -21.13 12.90 5.68
CA MET A 499 -22.26 12.15 6.22
C MET A 499 -22.10 11.74 7.70
N LEU A 500 -20.88 11.66 8.24
CA LEU A 500 -20.65 11.42 9.67
C LEU A 500 -21.24 12.57 10.53
N THR A 501 -21.11 13.79 10.04
CA THR A 501 -21.64 14.99 10.72
C THR A 501 -23.05 15.31 10.29
N LEU A 502 -23.36 15.25 8.99
CA LEU A 502 -24.59 15.74 8.40
C LEU A 502 -25.69 14.69 8.34
N GLY A 503 -25.35 13.41 8.16
CA GLY A 503 -26.32 12.34 7.92
C GLY A 503 -26.62 11.51 9.16
N ILE A 504 -25.59 11.01 9.83
CA ILE A 504 -25.74 10.09 10.97
C ILE A 504 -26.22 10.86 12.20
N PRO A 505 -27.30 10.43 12.87
CA PRO A 505 -27.80 11.10 14.07
C PRO A 505 -26.85 11.05 15.26
N SER A 506 -26.89 12.06 16.12
CA SER A 506 -25.99 12.17 17.28
C SER A 506 -26.20 11.04 18.32
N PHE A 507 -27.37 10.45 18.40
CA PHE A 507 -27.59 9.29 19.28
C PHE A 507 -26.90 8.00 18.81
N ARG A 508 -26.37 7.97 17.56
CA ARG A 508 -25.53 6.88 17.05
C ARG A 508 -24.06 7.27 17.01
N LEU A 509 -23.79 8.51 16.59
CA LEU A 509 -22.43 9.05 16.46
C LEU A 509 -22.40 10.48 16.98
N GLU A 510 -21.87 10.66 18.16
CA GLU A 510 -21.71 11.96 18.79
C GLU A 510 -20.76 12.84 17.96
N LYS A 511 -21.15 14.11 17.75
CA LYS A 511 -20.37 15.00 16.87
C LYS A 511 -19.00 15.36 17.44
N ASP A 512 -18.87 15.34 18.77
CA ASP A 512 -17.60 15.57 19.44
C ASP A 512 -16.59 14.48 19.13
N VAL A 513 -17.02 13.22 18.96
CA VAL A 513 -16.17 12.10 18.52
C VAL A 513 -15.63 12.35 17.11
N VAL A 514 -16.50 12.76 16.18
CA VAL A 514 -16.10 13.09 14.81
C VAL A 514 -15.10 14.24 14.78
N ASN A 515 -15.39 15.29 15.52
CA ASN A 515 -14.54 16.47 15.61
C ASN A 515 -13.18 16.13 16.23
N ALA A 516 -13.15 15.31 17.27
CA ALA A 516 -11.92 14.91 17.92
C ALA A 516 -10.97 14.11 17.00
N GLU A 517 -11.51 13.26 16.12
CA GLU A 517 -10.68 12.56 15.12
C GLU A 517 -10.24 13.47 13.96
N ILE A 518 -11.04 14.50 13.62
CA ILE A 518 -10.66 15.52 12.62
C ILE A 518 -9.56 16.45 13.17
N GLU A 519 -9.57 16.76 14.47
CA GLU A 519 -8.51 17.57 15.08
C GLU A 519 -7.12 16.92 14.93
N VAL A 520 -7.03 15.59 14.96
CA VAL A 520 -5.77 14.88 14.67
C VAL A 520 -5.21 15.27 13.29
N LEU A 521 -6.06 15.38 12.26
CA LEU A 521 -5.63 15.80 10.93
C LEU A 521 -5.11 17.25 10.91
N LYS A 522 -5.75 18.12 11.68
CA LYS A 522 -5.29 19.52 11.81
C LYS A 522 -3.94 19.60 12.50
N GLU A 523 -3.76 18.81 13.56
CA GLU A 523 -2.46 18.69 14.25
C GLU A 523 -1.37 18.10 13.33
N MET A 524 -1.75 17.26 12.36
CA MET A 524 -0.85 16.75 11.31
C MET A 524 -0.55 17.79 10.21
N GLY A 525 -1.14 18.99 10.26
CA GLY A 525 -0.90 20.07 9.29
C GLY A 525 -1.89 20.12 8.14
N VAL A 526 -2.98 19.35 8.16
CA VAL A 526 -4.02 19.43 7.11
C VAL A 526 -4.84 20.72 7.24
N HIS A 527 -4.96 21.45 6.14
CA HIS A 527 -5.73 22.68 6.07
C HIS A 527 -7.20 22.42 5.67
N PHE A 528 -8.14 23.11 6.28
CA PHE A 528 -9.56 22.98 5.98
C PHE A 528 -10.13 24.31 5.47
N GLN A 529 -10.81 24.28 4.33
CA GLN A 529 -11.60 25.38 3.77
C GLN A 529 -13.06 24.94 3.61
N CYS A 530 -13.81 25.05 4.69
CA CYS A 530 -15.23 24.74 4.72
C CYS A 530 -16.07 25.95 4.26
N GLY A 531 -17.28 25.70 3.72
CA GLY A 531 -18.13 26.73 3.14
C GLY A 531 -17.72 27.13 1.72
N VAL A 532 -16.83 26.37 1.06
CA VAL A 532 -16.34 26.64 -0.30
C VAL A 532 -16.83 25.54 -1.25
N GLU A 533 -17.68 25.91 -2.21
CA GLU A 533 -18.20 24.98 -3.22
C GLU A 533 -17.33 25.01 -4.47
N ILE A 534 -16.65 23.90 -4.73
CA ILE A 534 -15.82 23.76 -5.94
C ILE A 534 -16.72 23.75 -7.19
N GLY A 535 -16.29 24.50 -8.20
CA GLY A 535 -17.04 24.75 -9.44
C GLY A 535 -17.94 25.98 -9.37
N LYS A 536 -18.25 26.52 -8.18
CA LYS A 536 -19.03 27.72 -8.00
C LYS A 536 -18.21 28.87 -7.41
N ASP A 537 -17.64 28.69 -6.24
CA ASP A 537 -16.85 29.71 -5.55
C ASP A 537 -15.41 29.74 -6.06
N ILE A 538 -14.86 28.59 -6.41
CA ILE A 538 -13.57 28.40 -7.06
C ILE A 538 -13.61 27.12 -7.93
N THR A 539 -13.02 27.19 -9.12
CA THR A 539 -12.94 26.03 -10.03
C THR A 539 -11.67 25.21 -9.82
N ILE A 540 -11.64 23.98 -10.33
CA ILE A 540 -10.42 23.14 -10.34
C ILE A 540 -9.32 23.84 -11.15
N ASP A 541 -9.65 24.49 -12.27
CA ASP A 541 -8.68 25.21 -13.09
C ASP A 541 -8.04 26.38 -12.32
N GLN A 542 -8.83 27.14 -11.57
CA GLN A 542 -8.31 28.20 -10.71
C GLN A 542 -7.43 27.65 -9.58
N LEU A 543 -7.70 26.45 -9.07
CA LEU A 543 -6.81 25.79 -8.13
C LEU A 543 -5.50 25.34 -8.80
N ARG A 544 -5.56 24.86 -10.05
CA ARG A 544 -4.34 24.57 -10.86
C ARG A 544 -3.48 25.83 -11.02
N GLU A 545 -4.10 26.97 -11.31
CA GLU A 545 -3.40 28.28 -11.40
C GLU A 545 -2.77 28.69 -10.05
N GLN A 546 -3.37 28.29 -8.92
CA GLN A 546 -2.80 28.51 -7.59
C GLN A 546 -1.69 27.51 -7.21
N GLY A 547 -1.34 26.60 -8.12
CA GLY A 547 -0.24 25.66 -7.97
C GLY A 547 -0.61 24.31 -7.34
N TYR A 548 -1.90 23.99 -7.23
CA TYR A 548 -2.30 22.64 -6.86
C TYR A 548 -1.97 21.66 -7.99
N LYS A 549 -1.33 20.55 -7.62
CA LYS A 549 -0.80 19.54 -8.57
C LYS A 549 -1.68 18.31 -8.73
N GLY A 550 -2.50 18.01 -7.73
CA GLY A 550 -3.35 16.82 -7.74
C GLY A 550 -4.64 17.06 -6.96
N PHE A 551 -5.69 16.38 -7.37
CA PHE A 551 -7.04 16.57 -6.85
C PHE A 551 -7.65 15.22 -6.46
N TYR A 552 -8.27 15.17 -5.28
CA TYR A 552 -9.04 13.99 -4.86
C TYR A 552 -10.52 14.35 -4.68
N LEU A 553 -11.39 13.81 -5.53
CA LEU A 553 -12.83 14.05 -5.50
C LEU A 553 -13.51 13.07 -4.57
N ALA A 554 -14.00 13.56 -3.43
CA ALA A 554 -14.60 12.78 -2.34
C ALA A 554 -15.94 13.37 -1.85
N ILE A 555 -16.73 13.93 -2.78
CA ILE A 555 -17.98 14.65 -2.46
C ILE A 555 -19.12 13.74 -1.98
N GLY A 556 -18.95 12.43 -2.07
CA GLY A 556 -19.94 11.44 -1.65
C GLY A 556 -21.21 11.41 -2.51
N ALA A 557 -22.32 10.93 -1.91
CA ALA A 557 -23.65 10.85 -2.50
C ALA A 557 -24.65 11.49 -1.53
N GLN A 558 -24.77 12.81 -1.54
CA GLN A 558 -25.48 13.57 -0.52
C GLN A 558 -26.91 14.00 -0.92
N LYS A 559 -27.38 13.65 -2.14
CA LYS A 559 -28.71 14.00 -2.62
C LYS A 559 -29.69 12.86 -2.36
N SER A 560 -30.80 13.14 -1.72
CA SER A 560 -31.89 12.17 -1.54
C SER A 560 -32.44 11.72 -2.90
N ALA A 561 -32.66 10.43 -3.08
CA ALA A 561 -33.37 9.93 -4.22
C ALA A 561 -34.85 10.32 -4.12
N PRO A 562 -35.51 10.81 -5.22
CA PRO A 562 -36.92 11.12 -5.20
C PRO A 562 -37.76 9.84 -4.98
N ILE A 563 -38.87 9.97 -4.32
CA ILE A 563 -39.81 8.85 -4.09
C ILE A 563 -40.42 8.41 -5.42
N GLY A 564 -40.71 9.37 -6.29
CA GLY A 564 -41.20 9.15 -7.64
C GLY A 564 -42.69 8.77 -7.70
N ILE A 565 -43.49 9.27 -6.77
CA ILE A 565 -44.93 9.03 -6.74
C ILE A 565 -45.69 10.36 -6.72
N PRO A 566 -46.97 10.39 -7.16
CA PRO A 566 -47.79 11.60 -7.08
C PRO A 566 -47.90 12.13 -5.65
N GLY A 567 -47.86 13.46 -5.52
CA GLY A 567 -47.96 14.16 -4.23
C GLY A 567 -46.61 14.37 -3.53
N GLU A 568 -45.48 14.01 -4.18
CA GLU A 568 -44.13 14.22 -3.61
C GLU A 568 -43.79 15.70 -3.41
N GLU A 569 -44.44 16.60 -4.15
CA GLU A 569 -44.30 18.06 -4.06
C GLU A 569 -45.02 18.70 -2.87
N LEU A 570 -45.86 17.97 -2.14
CA LEU A 570 -46.63 18.47 -1.03
C LEU A 570 -45.75 18.93 0.16
N SER A 571 -46.23 19.99 0.84
CA SER A 571 -45.60 20.44 2.08
C SER A 571 -45.75 19.37 3.18
N GLY A 572 -44.63 18.92 3.76
CA GLY A 572 -44.58 17.83 4.71
C GLY A 572 -43.90 16.57 4.12
N VAL A 573 -43.49 16.62 2.84
CA VAL A 573 -42.64 15.60 2.23
C VAL A 573 -41.16 16.03 2.31
N TYR A 574 -40.29 15.11 2.69
CA TYR A 574 -38.86 15.35 2.85
C TYR A 574 -38.05 14.19 2.24
N GLY A 575 -36.88 14.50 1.70
CA GLY A 575 -35.88 13.52 1.46
C GLY A 575 -35.14 13.14 2.76
N GLY A 576 -34.84 11.88 2.97
CA GLY A 576 -34.27 11.37 4.22
C GLY A 576 -32.95 12.02 4.60
N VAL A 577 -32.02 12.17 3.63
CA VAL A 577 -30.71 12.81 3.85
C VAL A 577 -30.89 14.29 4.20
N ASP A 578 -31.76 15.00 3.46
CA ASP A 578 -32.02 16.43 3.70
C ASP A 578 -32.70 16.66 5.05
N PHE A 579 -33.56 15.73 5.47
CA PHE A 579 -34.19 15.75 6.78
C PHE A 579 -33.13 15.58 7.89
N LEU A 580 -32.29 14.55 7.84
CA LEU A 580 -31.23 14.30 8.82
C LEU A 580 -30.22 15.44 8.86
N ARG A 581 -29.82 15.98 7.71
CA ARG A 581 -28.94 17.13 7.62
C ARG A 581 -29.49 18.35 8.34
N LYS A 582 -30.78 18.65 8.15
CA LYS A 582 -31.42 19.77 8.85
C LYS A 582 -31.39 19.56 10.35
N VAL A 583 -31.68 18.34 10.83
CA VAL A 583 -31.69 18.02 12.27
C VAL A 583 -30.30 18.11 12.86
N ASN A 584 -29.31 17.51 12.22
CA ASN A 584 -27.92 17.52 12.69
C ASN A 584 -27.30 18.93 12.69
N LEU A 585 -27.79 19.84 11.85
CA LEU A 585 -27.44 21.26 11.86
C LEU A 585 -28.28 22.09 12.84
N GLY A 586 -29.00 21.46 13.79
CA GLY A 586 -29.78 22.12 14.84
C GLY A 586 -31.15 22.67 14.39
N LYS A 587 -31.56 22.43 13.12
CA LYS A 587 -32.89 22.85 12.64
C LYS A 587 -33.95 21.82 13.06
N LYS A 588 -35.14 22.24 13.34
CA LYS A 588 -36.26 21.37 13.73
C LYS A 588 -37.33 21.34 12.62
N PRO A 589 -37.21 20.40 11.64
CA PRO A 589 -38.26 20.27 10.63
C PRO A 589 -39.61 19.93 11.25
N ARG A 590 -40.69 20.50 10.70
CA ARG A 590 -42.05 20.26 11.21
C ARG A 590 -42.58 18.95 10.61
N ILE A 591 -42.61 17.88 11.40
CA ILE A 591 -43.07 16.56 10.97
C ILE A 591 -44.49 16.20 11.47
N GLY A 592 -45.04 16.94 12.41
CA GLY A 592 -46.34 16.64 13.00
C GLY A 592 -46.33 15.37 13.87
N LYS A 593 -47.56 14.84 14.13
CA LYS A 593 -47.71 13.72 15.08
C LYS A 593 -47.60 12.33 14.44
N LYS A 594 -47.89 12.20 13.15
CA LYS A 594 -47.85 10.92 12.40
C LYS A 594 -46.88 11.05 11.24
N CYS A 595 -45.85 10.21 11.20
CA CYS A 595 -44.81 10.25 10.21
C CYS A 595 -44.69 8.91 9.48
N ALA A 596 -44.64 8.93 8.15
CA ALA A 596 -44.31 7.75 7.35
C ALA A 596 -42.88 7.88 6.81
N VAL A 597 -42.08 6.85 6.99
CA VAL A 597 -40.72 6.73 6.41
C VAL A 597 -40.74 5.64 5.36
N ILE A 598 -40.36 5.98 4.14
CA ILE A 598 -40.35 5.04 3.01
C ILE A 598 -38.93 4.51 2.83
N GLY A 599 -38.74 3.20 2.99
CA GLY A 599 -37.47 2.53 2.82
C GLY A 599 -37.14 1.52 3.93
N GLY A 600 -36.14 0.65 3.73
CA GLY A 600 -35.78 -0.41 4.69
C GLY A 600 -34.28 -0.50 4.94
N GLY A 601 -33.49 0.54 4.61
CA GLY A 601 -32.05 0.61 4.88
C GLY A 601 -31.74 1.39 6.15
N ASN A 602 -30.45 1.46 6.53
CA ASN A 602 -29.98 2.16 7.75
C ASN A 602 -30.42 3.63 7.81
N VAL A 603 -30.47 4.33 6.67
CA VAL A 603 -31.01 5.72 6.61
C VAL A 603 -32.47 5.76 7.03
N ALA A 604 -33.27 4.75 6.70
CA ALA A 604 -34.65 4.70 7.15
C ALA A 604 -34.77 4.51 8.69
N MET A 605 -33.88 3.72 9.27
CA MET A 605 -33.77 3.53 10.73
C MET A 605 -33.36 4.86 11.41
N ASP A 606 -32.35 5.52 10.88
CA ASP A 606 -31.95 6.85 11.37
C ASP A 606 -33.09 7.88 11.30
N VAL A 607 -33.81 7.90 10.20
CA VAL A 607 -34.92 8.85 9.97
C VAL A 607 -36.09 8.56 10.92
N CYS A 608 -36.54 7.30 11.05
CA CYS A 608 -37.71 6.99 11.89
C CYS A 608 -37.43 7.21 13.39
N ARG A 609 -36.22 6.85 13.85
CA ARG A 609 -35.80 7.10 15.24
C ARG A 609 -35.62 8.60 15.52
N THR A 610 -35.09 9.35 14.53
CA THR A 610 -35.01 10.83 14.62
C THR A 610 -36.40 11.48 14.67
N ALA A 611 -37.35 10.95 13.91
CA ALA A 611 -38.74 11.48 13.93
C ALA A 611 -39.37 11.32 15.30
N ILE A 612 -39.19 10.21 16.00
CA ILE A 612 -39.64 9.99 17.39
C ILE A 612 -39.04 11.04 18.32
N ARG A 613 -37.74 11.29 18.22
CA ARG A 613 -37.03 12.29 19.04
C ARG A 613 -37.48 13.73 18.77
N LEU A 614 -38.01 14.02 17.59
CA LEU A 614 -38.63 15.29 17.25
C LEU A 614 -40.09 15.38 17.69
N GLY A 615 -40.66 14.32 18.31
CA GLY A 615 -41.97 14.32 18.90
C GLY A 615 -43.10 13.71 18.06
N ALA A 616 -42.75 12.94 17.02
CA ALA A 616 -43.74 12.10 16.33
C ALA A 616 -44.28 11.03 17.28
N GLN A 617 -45.62 10.95 17.40
CA GLN A 617 -46.32 10.01 18.28
C GLN A 617 -46.46 8.63 17.62
N ASN A 618 -46.66 8.60 16.30
CA ASN A 618 -46.75 7.41 15.48
C ASN A 618 -45.78 7.54 14.30
N THR A 619 -44.82 6.66 14.23
CA THR A 619 -43.87 6.58 13.12
C THR A 619 -44.02 5.23 12.43
N TYR A 620 -44.31 5.27 11.13
CA TYR A 620 -44.47 4.08 10.30
C TYR A 620 -43.26 3.94 9.36
N VAL A 621 -42.66 2.74 9.28
CA VAL A 621 -41.72 2.39 8.22
C VAL A 621 -42.47 1.58 7.16
N ILE A 622 -42.54 2.10 5.96
CA ILE A 622 -43.21 1.48 4.81
C ILE A 622 -42.13 0.77 3.98
N TYR A 623 -42.20 -0.55 3.92
CA TYR A 623 -41.22 -1.35 3.20
C TYR A 623 -41.87 -2.40 2.30
N ARG A 624 -41.47 -2.43 1.01
CA ARG A 624 -42.10 -3.24 -0.03
C ARG A 624 -41.83 -4.73 0.02
N ARG A 625 -40.88 -5.20 0.90
CA ARG A 625 -40.59 -6.61 1.14
C ARG A 625 -40.83 -6.98 2.60
N SER A 626 -40.46 -8.21 2.99
CA SER A 626 -40.54 -8.62 4.40
C SER A 626 -39.34 -8.15 5.22
N GLN A 627 -39.42 -8.38 6.52
CA GLN A 627 -38.32 -8.09 7.45
C GLN A 627 -37.03 -8.83 7.08
N ALA A 628 -37.12 -10.07 6.58
CA ALA A 628 -35.97 -10.89 6.20
C ALA A 628 -35.17 -10.30 5.03
N GLU A 629 -35.80 -9.51 4.16
CA GLU A 629 -35.14 -8.84 3.05
C GLU A 629 -34.71 -7.38 3.35
N MET A 630 -34.81 -6.93 4.60
CA MET A 630 -34.36 -5.58 4.96
C MET A 630 -32.84 -5.49 4.87
N PRO A 631 -32.30 -4.46 4.18
CA PRO A 631 -30.87 -4.22 4.14
C PRO A 631 -30.32 -3.49 5.36
N ALA A 632 -31.19 -3.03 6.27
CA ALA A 632 -30.78 -2.40 7.52
C ALA A 632 -30.16 -3.43 8.48
N ASP A 633 -29.24 -2.98 9.33
CA ASP A 633 -28.69 -3.80 10.41
C ASP A 633 -29.81 -4.31 11.33
N ALA A 634 -29.79 -5.60 11.66
CA ALA A 634 -30.83 -6.22 12.46
C ALA A 634 -30.95 -5.63 13.87
N GLU A 635 -29.84 -5.19 14.48
CA GLU A 635 -29.85 -4.51 15.78
C GLU A 635 -30.55 -3.13 15.65
N GLU A 636 -30.27 -2.36 14.59
CA GLU A 636 -30.94 -1.07 14.37
C GLU A 636 -32.44 -1.20 14.13
N VAL A 637 -32.87 -2.29 13.47
CA VAL A 637 -34.30 -2.61 13.28
C VAL A 637 -34.94 -2.95 14.61
N ALA A 638 -34.28 -3.76 15.45
CA ALA A 638 -34.75 -4.13 16.77
C ALA A 638 -34.87 -2.88 17.67
N GLU A 639 -33.84 -2.06 17.73
CA GLU A 639 -33.86 -0.78 18.49
C GLU A 639 -34.98 0.16 18.03
N ALA A 640 -35.24 0.25 16.71
CA ALA A 640 -36.34 1.05 16.19
C ALA A 640 -37.71 0.50 16.63
N MET A 641 -37.90 -0.84 16.68
CA MET A 641 -39.12 -1.47 17.19
C MET A 641 -39.33 -1.21 18.69
N GLU A 642 -38.26 -1.32 19.49
CA GLU A 642 -38.29 -1.04 20.93
C GLU A 642 -38.63 0.44 21.22
N GLU A 643 -38.17 1.35 20.37
CA GLU A 643 -38.56 2.77 20.46
C GLU A 643 -40.00 3.02 20.06
N GLY A 644 -40.71 2.05 19.47
CA GLY A 644 -42.12 2.12 19.13
C GLY A 644 -42.40 2.43 17.65
N VAL A 645 -41.44 2.26 16.77
CA VAL A 645 -41.65 2.34 15.31
C VAL A 645 -42.53 1.20 14.83
N GLN A 646 -43.54 1.49 14.03
CA GLN A 646 -44.47 0.53 13.46
C GLN A 646 -44.03 0.17 12.04
N PHE A 647 -43.69 -1.08 11.79
CA PHE A 647 -43.29 -1.55 10.47
C PHE A 647 -44.49 -2.04 9.65
N ARG A 648 -44.63 -1.50 8.44
CA ARG A 648 -45.61 -1.89 7.41
C ARG A 648 -44.85 -2.62 6.32
N PHE A 649 -44.59 -3.91 6.55
CA PHE A 649 -43.96 -4.79 5.56
C PHE A 649 -44.92 -5.09 4.40
N LEU A 650 -44.38 -5.55 3.29
CA LEU A 650 -45.13 -5.89 2.07
C LEU A 650 -46.05 -4.71 1.63
N SER A 651 -45.53 -3.51 1.74
CA SER A 651 -46.30 -2.27 1.40
C SER A 651 -45.42 -1.36 0.56
N ALA A 652 -45.86 -1.05 -0.63
CA ALA A 652 -45.20 -0.10 -1.53
C ALA A 652 -45.98 1.23 -1.58
N PRO A 653 -45.26 2.39 -1.50
CA PRO A 653 -45.96 3.69 -1.61
C PRO A 653 -46.48 3.86 -3.04
N ALA A 654 -47.75 4.29 -3.19
CA ALA A 654 -48.41 4.51 -4.47
C ALA A 654 -48.72 6.00 -4.72
N GLU A 655 -49.18 6.72 -3.72
CA GLU A 655 -49.57 8.11 -3.85
C GLU A 655 -49.54 8.80 -2.47
N ILE A 656 -49.17 10.08 -2.40
CA ILE A 656 -49.26 10.92 -1.22
C ILE A 656 -50.48 11.83 -1.38
N LEU A 657 -51.44 11.66 -0.48
CA LEU A 657 -52.69 12.41 -0.52
C LEU A 657 -52.55 13.70 0.25
N GLY A 658 -52.96 14.80 -0.37
CA GLY A 658 -52.85 16.14 0.21
C GLY A 658 -54.18 16.79 0.48
N GLU A 659 -54.21 17.72 1.43
CA GLU A 659 -55.30 18.69 1.67
C GLU A 659 -54.71 20.08 1.90
N ASN A 660 -55.19 21.06 1.17
CA ASN A 660 -54.69 22.45 1.22
C ASN A 660 -53.15 22.55 0.99
N GLY A 661 -52.58 21.72 0.08
CA GLY A 661 -51.16 21.71 -0.24
C GLY A 661 -50.25 21.03 0.82
N LYS A 662 -50.84 20.36 1.81
CA LYS A 662 -50.11 19.64 2.88
C LYS A 662 -50.45 18.16 2.89
N VAL A 663 -49.52 17.34 3.31
CA VAL A 663 -49.70 15.89 3.48
C VAL A 663 -50.84 15.61 4.48
N LYS A 664 -51.77 14.73 4.08
CA LYS A 664 -52.88 14.22 4.91
C LYS A 664 -52.79 12.71 5.11
N ALA A 665 -52.41 11.97 4.10
CA ALA A 665 -52.30 10.51 4.13
C ALA A 665 -51.34 9.99 3.07
N ILE A 666 -50.93 8.75 3.19
CA ILE A 666 -50.21 8.00 2.14
C ILE A 666 -51.06 6.77 1.75
N LYS A 667 -51.20 6.55 0.44
CA LYS A 667 -51.78 5.35 -0.13
C LYS A 667 -50.68 4.39 -0.46
N VAL A 668 -50.79 3.15 0.04
CA VAL A 668 -49.85 2.07 -0.18
C VAL A 668 -50.48 0.91 -0.91
N GLU A 669 -49.75 0.26 -1.80
CA GLU A 669 -50.16 -1.00 -2.42
C GLU A 669 -49.63 -2.17 -1.59
N ILE A 670 -50.52 -3.14 -1.35
CA ILE A 670 -50.13 -4.38 -0.68
C ILE A 670 -49.34 -5.25 -1.68
N MET A 671 -48.20 -5.75 -1.24
CA MET A 671 -47.25 -6.53 -2.06
C MET A 671 -47.27 -8.02 -1.66
N GLU A 672 -46.90 -8.85 -2.59
CA GLU A 672 -46.51 -10.24 -2.35
C GLU A 672 -45.07 -10.46 -2.84
N LEU A 673 -44.37 -11.46 -2.29
CA LEU A 673 -43.01 -11.80 -2.72
C LEU A 673 -43.07 -12.90 -3.78
N GLY A 674 -42.51 -12.63 -4.94
CA GLY A 674 -42.33 -13.60 -6.01
C GLY A 674 -41.22 -14.63 -5.71
N GLU A 675 -40.93 -15.48 -6.68
CA GLU A 675 -39.83 -16.44 -6.59
C GLU A 675 -38.46 -15.76 -6.42
N PRO A 676 -37.51 -16.39 -5.73
CA PRO A 676 -36.17 -15.85 -5.56
C PRO A 676 -35.39 -15.80 -6.89
N ASP A 677 -34.66 -14.71 -7.11
CA ASP A 677 -33.72 -14.59 -8.23
C ASP A 677 -32.45 -15.46 -8.01
N GLU A 678 -31.52 -15.50 -8.98
CA GLU A 678 -30.27 -16.27 -8.91
C GLU A 678 -29.42 -15.91 -7.68
N LYS A 679 -29.66 -14.76 -7.06
CA LYS A 679 -29.01 -14.29 -5.82
C LYS A 679 -29.87 -14.52 -4.59
N GLY A 680 -30.94 -15.29 -4.69
CA GLY A 680 -31.86 -15.59 -3.58
C GLY A 680 -32.79 -14.45 -3.19
N ARG A 681 -32.85 -13.33 -3.96
CA ARG A 681 -33.69 -12.18 -3.61
C ARG A 681 -35.06 -12.26 -4.25
N ARG A 682 -36.11 -12.12 -3.45
CA ARG A 682 -37.48 -12.15 -3.91
C ARG A 682 -37.96 -10.78 -4.36
N LYS A 683 -38.49 -10.73 -5.58
CA LYS A 683 -39.02 -9.51 -6.17
C LYS A 683 -40.41 -9.20 -5.58
N PRO A 684 -40.68 -7.98 -5.09
CA PRO A 684 -42.04 -7.60 -4.67
C PRO A 684 -42.95 -7.44 -5.89
N VAL A 685 -44.15 -7.98 -5.81
CA VAL A 685 -45.19 -7.94 -6.85
C VAL A 685 -46.44 -7.30 -6.26
N GLY A 686 -47.02 -6.31 -6.94
CA GLY A 686 -48.21 -5.63 -6.52
C GLY A 686 -49.46 -6.54 -6.62
N THR A 687 -50.31 -6.49 -5.62
CA THR A 687 -51.58 -7.26 -5.57
C THR A 687 -52.79 -6.51 -6.15
N GLY A 688 -52.63 -5.23 -6.47
CA GLY A 688 -53.71 -4.35 -6.86
C GLY A 688 -54.62 -3.92 -5.68
N LYS A 689 -54.31 -4.35 -4.46
CA LYS A 689 -55.02 -3.91 -3.25
C LYS A 689 -54.32 -2.73 -2.60
N PHE A 690 -55.08 -1.74 -2.14
CA PHE A 690 -54.53 -0.52 -1.59
C PHE A 690 -55.05 -0.28 -0.18
N GLU A 691 -54.19 0.30 0.67
CA GLU A 691 -54.53 0.80 2.01
C GLU A 691 -54.16 2.29 2.08
N THR A 692 -54.91 3.05 2.85
CA THR A 692 -54.59 4.45 3.14
C THR A 692 -54.24 4.64 4.60
N ILE A 693 -53.04 5.20 4.83
CA ILE A 693 -52.53 5.45 6.19
C ILE A 693 -52.50 6.97 6.40
N GLU A 694 -53.22 7.42 7.41
CA GLU A 694 -53.20 8.84 7.79
C GLU A 694 -51.83 9.24 8.34
N VAL A 695 -51.19 10.22 7.72
CA VAL A 695 -49.89 10.77 8.12
C VAL A 695 -49.87 12.28 7.91
N THR A 696 -49.05 12.96 8.67
CA THR A 696 -48.84 14.42 8.58
C THR A 696 -47.53 14.78 7.90
N SER A 697 -46.67 13.79 7.72
CA SER A 697 -45.41 13.91 6.95
C SER A 697 -44.99 12.58 6.34
N VAL A 698 -44.25 12.67 5.24
CA VAL A 698 -43.65 11.53 4.53
C VAL A 698 -42.18 11.82 4.32
N ILE A 699 -41.31 10.85 4.64
CA ILE A 699 -39.86 11.00 4.47
C ILE A 699 -39.35 9.87 3.61
N GLY A 700 -38.80 10.21 2.44
CA GLY A 700 -38.25 9.24 1.49
C GLY A 700 -36.82 8.84 1.86
N ALA A 701 -36.61 7.58 2.28
CA ALA A 701 -35.29 7.00 2.61
C ALA A 701 -34.96 5.81 1.70
N ILE A 702 -35.14 6.01 0.38
CA ILE A 702 -35.03 4.95 -0.65
C ILE A 702 -33.73 4.99 -1.44
N GLY A 703 -32.76 5.73 -1.00
CA GLY A 703 -31.41 5.81 -1.57
C GLY A 703 -30.88 7.22 -1.66
N GLN A 704 -29.63 7.28 -2.08
CA GLN A 704 -28.86 8.52 -2.24
C GLN A 704 -28.29 8.55 -3.66
N ARG A 705 -28.03 9.76 -4.16
CA ARG A 705 -27.43 9.98 -5.48
C ARG A 705 -26.26 10.93 -5.37
N VAL A 706 -25.31 10.75 -6.27
CA VAL A 706 -24.20 11.69 -6.48
C VAL A 706 -24.79 12.97 -7.07
N ASP A 707 -24.31 14.09 -6.58
CA ASP A 707 -24.61 15.43 -7.10
C ASP A 707 -23.31 16.19 -7.23
N LEU A 708 -22.83 16.33 -8.46
CA LEU A 708 -21.60 17.04 -8.77
C LEU A 708 -21.71 18.56 -8.56
N GLY A 709 -22.93 19.07 -8.42
CA GLY A 709 -23.15 20.51 -8.27
C GLY A 709 -22.65 21.28 -9.51
N HIS A 710 -21.65 22.13 -9.29
CA HIS A 710 -21.02 22.95 -10.32
C HIS A 710 -19.67 22.42 -10.81
N ILE A 711 -19.25 21.23 -10.36
CA ILE A 711 -18.01 20.61 -10.87
C ILE A 711 -18.26 20.21 -12.32
N ALA A 712 -17.41 20.72 -13.25
CA ALA A 712 -17.59 20.53 -14.70
C ALA A 712 -17.68 19.04 -15.08
N PRO A 713 -18.85 18.57 -15.53
CA PRO A 713 -19.04 17.16 -15.86
C PRO A 713 -18.42 16.75 -17.21
N GLU A 714 -18.11 17.72 -18.10
CA GLU A 714 -17.67 17.47 -19.47
C GLU A 714 -16.33 16.73 -19.53
N ALA A 715 -15.51 16.87 -18.49
CA ALA A 715 -14.20 16.24 -18.40
C ALA A 715 -14.20 14.93 -17.62
N MET A 716 -15.35 14.42 -17.19
CA MET A 716 -15.46 13.20 -16.40
C MET A 716 -16.28 12.13 -17.12
N ALA A 717 -15.93 10.88 -16.93
CA ALA A 717 -16.73 9.74 -17.37
C ALA A 717 -17.63 9.25 -16.23
N PHE A 718 -18.85 8.83 -16.58
CA PHE A 718 -19.87 8.39 -15.63
C PHE A 718 -20.35 6.98 -15.91
N ASN A 719 -20.66 6.27 -14.87
CA ASN A 719 -21.39 5.02 -14.90
C ASN A 719 -22.89 5.28 -15.12
N ARG A 720 -23.63 4.25 -15.52
CA ARG A 720 -25.09 4.34 -15.78
C ARG A 720 -25.91 4.83 -14.57
N ASN A 721 -25.39 4.63 -13.36
CA ASN A 721 -26.03 5.06 -12.09
C ASN A 721 -25.65 6.49 -11.68
N GLY A 722 -24.90 7.21 -12.50
CA GLY A 722 -24.46 8.59 -12.26
C GLY A 722 -23.26 8.73 -11.32
N THR A 723 -22.57 7.65 -10.98
CA THR A 723 -21.30 7.69 -10.24
C THR A 723 -20.14 7.96 -11.19
N VAL A 724 -19.06 8.57 -10.67
CA VAL A 724 -17.84 8.85 -11.44
C VAL A 724 -17.12 7.55 -11.76
N GLN A 725 -16.69 7.40 -13.01
CA GLN A 725 -15.89 6.27 -13.45
C GLN A 725 -14.42 6.54 -13.15
N VAL A 726 -13.75 5.55 -12.58
CA VAL A 726 -12.32 5.58 -12.27
C VAL A 726 -11.63 4.29 -12.69
N ASP A 727 -10.32 4.35 -12.83
CA ASP A 727 -9.50 3.14 -12.93
C ASP A 727 -9.56 2.33 -11.62
N GLY A 728 -9.70 1.03 -11.73
CA GLY A 728 -9.95 0.15 -10.58
C GLY A 728 -8.77 -0.01 -9.62
N VAL A 729 -7.55 0.33 -10.05
CA VAL A 729 -6.32 0.24 -9.25
C VAL A 729 -5.89 1.61 -8.75
N THR A 730 -5.91 2.59 -9.63
CA THR A 730 -5.34 3.92 -9.33
C THR A 730 -6.35 4.92 -8.81
N TYR A 731 -7.64 4.66 -8.96
CA TYR A 731 -8.73 5.61 -8.69
C TYR A 731 -8.66 6.90 -9.54
N GLN A 732 -7.90 6.89 -10.63
CA GLN A 732 -7.77 8.01 -11.57
C GLN A 732 -9.06 8.15 -12.39
N THR A 733 -9.52 9.37 -12.58
CA THR A 733 -10.66 9.70 -13.45
C THR A 733 -10.21 9.87 -14.91
N ALA A 734 -11.09 10.30 -15.79
CA ALA A 734 -10.73 10.70 -17.15
C ALA A 734 -9.80 11.93 -17.20
N GLN A 735 -9.75 12.75 -16.14
CA GLN A 735 -8.76 13.82 -15.98
C GLN A 735 -7.51 13.26 -15.29
N PRO A 736 -6.32 13.41 -15.88
CA PRO A 736 -5.11 12.77 -15.37
C PRO A 736 -4.73 13.16 -13.94
N ASP A 737 -4.99 14.40 -13.53
CA ASP A 737 -4.66 14.96 -12.22
C ASP A 737 -5.78 14.85 -11.19
N VAL A 738 -6.94 14.27 -11.58
CA VAL A 738 -8.11 14.10 -10.72
C VAL A 738 -8.34 12.64 -10.42
N PHE A 739 -8.30 12.31 -9.15
CA PHE A 739 -8.62 10.99 -8.59
C PHE A 739 -9.94 11.08 -7.81
N ALA A 740 -10.66 9.97 -7.68
CA ALA A 740 -11.93 9.99 -6.97
C ALA A 740 -12.13 8.72 -6.15
N GLY A 741 -12.82 8.83 -5.00
CA GLY A 741 -13.14 7.66 -4.18
C GLY A 741 -14.26 7.90 -3.18
N GLY A 742 -14.70 6.81 -2.54
CA GLY A 742 -15.89 6.82 -1.69
C GLY A 742 -17.18 6.76 -2.51
N ASP A 743 -18.28 7.25 -1.93
CA ASP A 743 -19.63 7.12 -2.53
C ASP A 743 -19.78 7.81 -3.89
N VAL A 744 -18.96 8.77 -4.23
CA VAL A 744 -18.97 9.42 -5.56
C VAL A 744 -18.62 8.42 -6.66
N VAL A 745 -17.84 7.37 -6.34
CA VAL A 745 -17.43 6.30 -7.26
C VAL A 745 -18.31 5.05 -7.11
N THR A 746 -18.55 4.62 -5.87
CA THR A 746 -19.21 3.33 -5.62
C THR A 746 -20.73 3.42 -5.49
N GLY A 747 -21.28 4.64 -5.36
CA GLY A 747 -22.58 4.85 -4.73
C GLY A 747 -22.51 4.67 -3.21
N PRO A 748 -23.61 4.87 -2.48
CA PRO A 748 -23.61 4.81 -1.02
C PRO A 748 -23.11 3.47 -0.46
N LYS A 749 -22.06 3.54 0.35
CA LYS A 749 -21.45 2.43 1.09
C LYS A 749 -21.18 2.83 2.54
N PHE A 750 -20.43 2.02 3.26
CA PHE A 750 -20.08 2.28 4.65
C PHE A 750 -18.82 3.16 4.78
N ALA A 751 -18.66 3.81 5.92
CA ALA A 751 -17.53 4.69 6.18
C ALA A 751 -16.16 3.98 5.99
N ILE A 752 -16.07 2.71 6.37
CA ILE A 752 -14.85 1.93 6.23
C ILE A 752 -14.45 1.67 4.77
N ASP A 753 -15.43 1.52 3.85
CA ASP A 753 -15.17 1.42 2.41
C ASP A 753 -14.60 2.74 1.86
N ALA A 754 -15.13 3.86 2.32
CA ALA A 754 -14.67 5.19 1.96
C ALA A 754 -13.24 5.48 2.49
N ILE A 755 -12.94 5.04 3.72
CA ILE A 755 -11.61 5.14 4.33
C ILE A 755 -10.58 4.36 3.50
N ALA A 756 -10.90 3.13 3.11
CA ALA A 756 -10.03 2.32 2.27
C ALA A 756 -9.75 3.01 0.91
N ALA A 757 -10.78 3.55 0.26
CA ALA A 757 -10.62 4.28 -1.00
C ALA A 757 -9.76 5.55 -0.85
N GLY A 758 -9.86 6.26 0.28
CA GLY A 758 -9.04 7.43 0.58
C GLY A 758 -7.55 7.09 0.70
N ARG A 759 -7.21 5.96 1.33
CA ARG A 759 -5.84 5.46 1.41
C ARG A 759 -5.25 5.20 0.03
N GLU A 760 -5.96 4.49 -0.82
CA GLU A 760 -5.51 4.21 -2.19
C GLU A 760 -5.38 5.47 -3.03
N GLY A 761 -6.30 6.42 -2.86
CA GLY A 761 -6.22 7.74 -3.50
C GLY A 761 -4.96 8.53 -3.11
N ALA A 762 -4.58 8.48 -1.83
CA ALA A 762 -3.36 9.11 -1.36
C ALA A 762 -2.09 8.53 -2.01
N VAL A 763 -2.01 7.21 -2.15
CA VAL A 763 -0.89 6.55 -2.85
C VAL A 763 -0.83 6.97 -4.32
N SER A 764 -1.98 7.08 -4.98
CA SER A 764 -2.04 7.51 -6.39
C SER A 764 -1.63 8.96 -6.57
N LEU A 765 -2.11 9.86 -5.71
CA LEU A 765 -1.72 11.26 -5.70
C LEU A 765 -0.22 11.43 -5.45
N HIS A 766 0.34 10.72 -4.46
CA HIS A 766 1.76 10.74 -4.17
C HIS A 766 2.59 10.39 -5.42
N ARG A 767 2.20 9.35 -6.14
CA ARG A 767 2.90 8.96 -7.38
C ARG A 767 2.69 9.95 -8.52
N PHE A 768 1.49 10.50 -8.64
CA PHE A 768 1.15 11.41 -9.73
C PHE A 768 1.86 12.75 -9.65
N VAL A 769 1.95 13.34 -8.46
CA VAL A 769 2.56 14.68 -8.31
C VAL A 769 4.08 14.68 -8.43
N HIS A 770 4.70 13.48 -8.45
CA HIS A 770 6.14 13.31 -8.64
C HIS A 770 6.44 12.77 -10.04
N GLU A 771 7.24 13.52 -10.78
CA GLU A 771 7.59 13.20 -12.15
C GLU A 771 8.30 11.85 -12.28
N GLY A 772 7.99 11.12 -13.35
CA GLY A 772 8.61 9.84 -13.65
C GLY A 772 8.11 8.64 -12.84
N GLN A 773 7.04 8.80 -12.07
CA GLN A 773 6.43 7.71 -11.31
C GLN A 773 5.31 7.01 -12.10
N SER A 774 5.31 5.67 -12.10
CA SER A 774 4.20 4.88 -12.59
C SER A 774 3.08 4.79 -11.55
N LEU A 775 1.84 4.93 -11.98
CA LEU A 775 0.68 4.77 -11.09
C LEU A 775 0.41 3.30 -10.72
N THR A 776 0.88 2.35 -11.53
CA THR A 776 0.54 0.92 -11.41
C THR A 776 1.70 0.04 -10.99
N LEU A 777 2.93 0.32 -11.44
CA LEU A 777 4.08 -0.53 -11.16
C LEU A 777 4.38 -0.65 -9.66
N ALA A 778 4.66 -1.87 -9.22
CA ALA A 778 4.92 -2.20 -7.82
C ALA A 778 3.86 -1.64 -6.83
N ARG A 779 2.66 -1.34 -7.32
CA ARG A 779 1.53 -1.11 -6.44
C ARG A 779 1.17 -2.44 -5.82
N ASP A 780 1.04 -2.49 -4.51
CA ASP A 780 0.77 -3.71 -3.75
C ASP A 780 -0.74 -4.02 -3.73
N PRO A 781 -1.29 -4.73 -4.73
CA PRO A 781 -2.65 -5.21 -4.66
C PRO A 781 -2.64 -6.54 -3.94
N ARG A 782 -2.81 -6.51 -2.62
CA ARG A 782 -3.05 -7.73 -1.88
C ARG A 782 -4.41 -8.26 -2.24
N GLU A 783 -4.46 -9.37 -2.92
CA GLU A 783 -5.69 -10.13 -3.06
C GLU A 783 -5.94 -10.90 -1.77
N PHE A 784 -7.01 -10.53 -1.06
CA PHE A 784 -7.51 -11.26 0.08
C PHE A 784 -8.62 -12.18 -0.38
N TYR A 785 -8.44 -13.48 -0.23
CA TYR A 785 -9.45 -14.45 -0.57
C TYR A 785 -10.16 -14.99 0.66
N GLU A 786 -11.44 -15.26 0.49
CA GLU A 786 -12.28 -15.81 1.56
C GLU A 786 -11.91 -17.28 1.83
N LEU A 787 -11.72 -17.61 3.10
CA LEU A 787 -11.34 -18.96 3.54
C LEU A 787 -12.57 -19.79 3.87
N ASP A 788 -12.59 -21.04 3.41
CA ASP A 788 -13.63 -22.00 3.76
C ASP A 788 -13.51 -22.41 5.24
N LYS A 789 -14.46 -21.95 6.06
CA LYS A 789 -14.53 -22.23 7.49
C LYS A 789 -15.29 -23.50 7.84
N SER A 790 -15.91 -24.17 6.87
CA SER A 790 -16.81 -25.31 7.12
C SER A 790 -16.13 -26.52 7.76
N ASN A 791 -14.79 -26.60 7.63
CA ASN A 791 -13.96 -27.65 8.22
C ASN A 791 -12.76 -27.08 9.01
N ALA A 792 -12.95 -25.94 9.67
CA ALA A 792 -11.93 -25.39 10.54
C ALA A 792 -11.68 -26.32 11.73
N VAL A 793 -10.43 -26.63 12.01
CA VAL A 793 -10.02 -27.35 13.22
C VAL A 793 -9.94 -26.35 14.36
N LEU A 794 -10.85 -26.48 15.32
CA LEU A 794 -10.94 -25.56 16.45
C LEU A 794 -10.03 -26.04 17.59
N PRO A 795 -9.36 -25.11 18.30
CA PRO A 795 -8.59 -25.45 19.51
C PRO A 795 -9.50 -26.08 20.58
N ILE A 796 -9.00 -27.09 21.26
CA ILE A 796 -9.79 -27.83 22.29
C ILE A 796 -10.23 -26.92 23.44
N ASP A 797 -9.38 -25.99 23.84
CA ASP A 797 -9.60 -25.05 24.93
C ASP A 797 -10.52 -23.86 24.57
N CYS A 798 -10.89 -23.71 23.31
CA CYS A 798 -11.77 -22.62 22.91
C CYS A 798 -13.19 -22.70 23.49
N PHE A 799 -13.62 -23.88 23.91
CA PHE A 799 -14.97 -24.11 24.47
C PHE A 799 -15.11 -23.61 25.91
N ASP A 800 -14.01 -23.44 26.65
CA ASP A 800 -14.00 -22.96 28.04
C ASP A 800 -13.91 -21.40 28.12
N ALA A 801 -13.95 -20.71 26.99
CA ALA A 801 -13.89 -19.26 26.98
C ALA A 801 -15.18 -18.62 27.53
N PRO A 802 -15.12 -17.43 28.11
CA PRO A 802 -16.30 -16.70 28.61
C PRO A 802 -17.31 -16.44 27.51
N ALA A 803 -18.59 -16.28 27.88
CA ALA A 803 -19.64 -15.90 26.95
C ALA A 803 -19.34 -14.52 26.31
N ARG A 804 -19.87 -14.33 25.08
CA ARG A 804 -19.76 -13.00 24.41
C ARG A 804 -20.32 -11.92 25.33
N GLN A 805 -19.53 -10.88 25.51
CA GLN A 805 -19.93 -9.68 26.23
C GLN A 805 -20.96 -8.89 25.42
N THR A 806 -21.89 -8.26 26.11
CA THR A 806 -22.98 -7.47 25.51
C THR A 806 -22.89 -6.02 25.95
N VAL A 807 -23.27 -5.12 25.05
CA VAL A 807 -23.35 -3.69 25.33
C VAL A 807 -24.48 -3.42 26.32
N ALA A 808 -24.20 -2.58 27.31
CA ALA A 808 -25.25 -2.03 28.18
C ALA A 808 -25.74 -0.68 27.63
N HIS A 809 -26.98 -0.33 27.95
CA HIS A 809 -27.60 0.92 27.55
C HIS A 809 -27.96 1.77 28.77
N ASP A 810 -27.75 3.08 28.67
CA ASP A 810 -28.15 4.06 29.68
C ASP A 810 -29.61 4.45 29.45
N ALA A 811 -30.50 3.91 30.27
CA ALA A 811 -31.94 4.15 30.16
C ALA A 811 -32.33 5.63 30.28
N SER A 812 -31.52 6.47 30.96
CA SER A 812 -31.78 7.92 31.08
C SER A 812 -31.60 8.67 29.76
N LYS A 813 -30.85 8.10 28.84
CA LYS A 813 -30.61 8.66 27.50
C LYS A 813 -31.55 8.10 26.43
N ALA A 814 -32.36 7.10 26.75
CA ALA A 814 -33.28 6.50 25.82
C ALA A 814 -34.19 7.52 25.15
N LYS A 815 -34.35 7.42 23.82
CA LYS A 815 -35.12 8.35 22.98
C LYS A 815 -34.70 9.84 23.06
N THR A 816 -33.46 10.10 23.51
CA THR A 816 -32.82 11.42 23.44
C THR A 816 -31.89 11.50 22.23
N PHE A 817 -31.26 12.64 21.98
CA PHE A 817 -30.22 12.81 20.97
C PHE A 817 -28.82 12.45 21.47
N SER A 818 -28.67 11.98 22.71
CA SER A 818 -27.41 11.46 23.26
C SER A 818 -27.27 9.97 22.97
N ASN A 819 -26.04 9.48 22.82
CA ASN A 819 -25.76 8.07 22.69
C ASN A 819 -26.00 7.37 24.03
N ASP A 820 -26.79 6.31 24.02
CA ASP A 820 -27.14 5.52 25.20
C ASP A 820 -26.27 4.26 25.34
N ARG A 821 -25.47 3.90 24.35
CA ARG A 821 -24.57 2.73 24.40
C ARG A 821 -23.40 2.99 25.35
N ILE A 822 -23.23 2.11 26.33
CA ILE A 822 -22.14 2.15 27.29
C ILE A 822 -20.96 1.33 26.75
N THR A 823 -19.81 1.95 26.61
CA THR A 823 -18.59 1.28 26.17
C THR A 823 -18.18 0.19 27.15
N PHE A 824 -17.59 -0.87 26.67
CA PHE A 824 -17.07 -1.98 27.50
C PHE A 824 -16.11 -1.48 28.58
N THR A 825 -16.18 -2.09 29.73
CA THR A 825 -15.15 -1.95 30.77
C THR A 825 -13.90 -2.74 30.39
N GLU A 826 -12.76 -2.41 31.00
CA GLU A 826 -11.52 -3.15 30.81
C GLU A 826 -11.67 -4.65 31.07
N ALA A 827 -12.43 -5.03 32.08
CA ALA A 827 -12.71 -6.44 32.41
C ALA A 827 -13.48 -7.14 31.27
N GLN A 828 -14.47 -6.46 30.70
CA GLN A 828 -15.23 -6.98 29.54
C GLN A 828 -14.34 -7.09 28.30
N VAL A 829 -13.47 -6.12 28.06
CA VAL A 829 -12.52 -6.16 26.94
C VAL A 829 -11.57 -7.35 27.07
N LYS A 830 -11.00 -7.58 28.23
CA LYS A 830 -10.12 -8.73 28.50
C LYS A 830 -10.86 -10.06 28.35
N ALA A 831 -12.08 -10.17 28.88
CA ALA A 831 -12.92 -11.35 28.73
C ALA A 831 -13.29 -11.61 27.26
N GLU A 832 -13.67 -10.58 26.52
CA GLU A 832 -14.04 -10.70 25.11
C GLU A 832 -12.82 -11.02 24.23
N ALA A 833 -11.68 -10.39 24.49
CA ALA A 833 -10.44 -10.61 23.74
C ALA A 833 -9.91 -12.04 23.92
N SER A 834 -10.10 -12.66 25.11
CA SER A 834 -9.70 -14.05 25.35
C SER A 834 -10.47 -15.06 24.50
N ARG A 835 -11.59 -14.68 23.90
CA ARG A 835 -12.38 -15.52 23.00
C ARG A 835 -11.80 -15.64 21.60
N CYS A 836 -10.80 -14.81 21.26
CA CYS A 836 -10.18 -14.82 19.94
C CYS A 836 -9.44 -16.15 19.70
N LEU A 837 -9.73 -16.81 18.58
CA LEU A 837 -9.15 -18.11 18.22
C LEU A 837 -7.75 -18.02 17.59
N GLY A 838 -7.24 -16.81 17.31
CA GLY A 838 -5.92 -16.66 16.68
C GLY A 838 -5.84 -17.29 15.28
N CYS A 839 -6.83 -17.05 14.43
CA CYS A 839 -6.99 -17.75 13.15
C CYS A 839 -5.85 -17.55 12.17
N GLY A 840 -5.23 -16.36 12.16
CA GLY A 840 -4.21 -15.98 11.19
C GLY A 840 -2.80 -16.21 11.72
N VAL A 841 -1.86 -16.39 10.80
CA VAL A 841 -0.43 -16.54 11.07
C VAL A 841 0.38 -16.03 9.89
N SER A 842 1.57 -15.48 10.14
CA SER A 842 2.53 -15.17 9.07
C SER A 842 3.29 -16.43 8.67
N VAL A 843 3.63 -16.53 7.39
CA VAL A 843 4.43 -17.61 6.81
C VAL A 843 5.55 -16.99 5.99
N VAL A 844 6.76 -17.53 6.08
CA VAL A 844 7.90 -17.06 5.29
C VAL A 844 8.29 -18.11 4.26
N ASP A 845 8.28 -17.71 2.98
CA ASP A 845 8.86 -18.50 1.91
C ASP A 845 10.40 -18.42 1.99
N GLN A 846 11.03 -19.50 2.42
CA GLN A 846 12.47 -19.58 2.61
C GLN A 846 13.27 -19.45 1.30
N ASN A 847 12.65 -19.73 0.15
CA ASN A 847 13.33 -19.62 -1.14
C ASN A 847 13.40 -18.15 -1.60
N LYS A 848 12.41 -17.33 -1.21
CA LYS A 848 12.35 -15.89 -1.52
C LYS A 848 13.00 -15.02 -0.44
N CYS A 849 13.13 -15.51 0.78
CA CYS A 849 13.70 -14.74 1.88
C CYS A 849 15.14 -14.39 1.61
N ILE A 850 15.45 -13.09 1.62
CA ILE A 850 16.82 -12.56 1.44
C ILE A 850 17.54 -12.26 2.74
N GLY A 851 16.87 -12.48 3.89
CA GLY A 851 17.47 -12.28 5.20
C GLY A 851 17.80 -10.82 5.55
N CYS A 852 17.03 -9.86 5.05
CA CYS A 852 17.28 -8.43 5.28
C CYS A 852 16.91 -7.94 6.69
N GLY A 853 16.09 -8.69 7.46
CA GLY A 853 15.72 -8.34 8.83
C GLY A 853 14.61 -7.29 8.99
N LEU A 854 14.11 -6.68 7.92
CA LEU A 854 13.06 -5.65 8.02
C LEU A 854 11.78 -6.18 8.68
N CYS A 855 11.37 -7.40 8.39
CA CYS A 855 10.20 -8.02 9.03
C CYS A 855 10.37 -8.21 10.54
N THR A 856 11.58 -8.54 10.99
CA THR A 856 11.93 -8.69 12.41
C THR A 856 11.81 -7.37 13.14
N THR A 857 12.31 -6.28 12.57
CA THR A 857 12.27 -4.95 13.20
C THR A 857 10.86 -4.33 13.26
N ARG A 858 9.93 -4.84 12.46
CA ARG A 858 8.53 -4.37 12.44
C ARG A 858 7.61 -5.22 13.33
N CYS A 859 8.08 -6.34 13.85
CA CYS A 859 7.26 -7.22 14.68
C CYS A 859 7.22 -6.76 16.13
N GLU A 860 6.10 -6.19 16.56
CA GLU A 860 5.87 -5.77 17.95
C GLU A 860 5.51 -6.94 18.88
N PHE A 861 5.34 -8.14 18.33
CA PHE A 861 4.92 -9.35 19.04
C PHE A 861 6.07 -10.33 19.26
N ASP A 862 7.28 -9.97 18.89
CA ASP A 862 8.45 -10.85 18.97
C ASP A 862 8.17 -12.24 18.35
N ALA A 863 7.49 -12.24 17.22
CA ALA A 863 7.02 -13.45 16.55
C ALA A 863 7.83 -13.83 15.29
N ILE A 864 8.77 -12.99 14.85
CA ILE A 864 9.58 -13.27 13.66
C ILE A 864 11.03 -12.89 13.92
N HIS A 865 11.92 -13.85 13.68
CA HIS A 865 13.33 -13.74 14.01
C HIS A 865 14.18 -14.17 12.82
N LEU A 866 15.40 -13.65 12.74
CA LEU A 866 16.42 -14.14 11.82
C LEU A 866 17.20 -15.30 12.46
N THR A 867 17.49 -16.32 11.66
CA THR A 867 18.47 -17.35 11.97
C THR A 867 19.52 -17.44 10.85
N ARG A 868 20.75 -17.80 11.19
CA ARG A 868 21.87 -17.86 10.26
C ARG A 868 21.90 -19.23 9.59
N ASP A 869 21.02 -19.42 8.59
CA ASP A 869 20.77 -20.73 7.95
C ASP A 869 21.73 -21.03 6.79
N VAL A 870 22.34 -20.01 6.18
CA VAL A 870 23.15 -20.11 4.97
C VAL A 870 24.48 -19.37 5.16
N PRO A 871 25.38 -19.83 6.06
CA PRO A 871 26.63 -19.14 6.39
C PRO A 871 27.52 -18.84 5.19
N GLU A 872 27.49 -19.71 4.17
CA GLU A 872 28.24 -19.55 2.94
C GLU A 872 27.82 -18.32 2.11
N ALA A 873 26.63 -17.77 2.33
CA ALA A 873 26.18 -16.54 1.67
C ALA A 873 26.94 -15.28 2.11
N SER A 874 27.65 -15.33 3.25
CA SER A 874 28.51 -14.22 3.71
C SER A 874 29.87 -14.19 3.03
N ARG A 875 30.20 -15.19 2.20
CA ARG A 875 31.44 -15.18 1.44
C ARG A 875 31.41 -14.11 0.37
N MET A 876 32.46 -13.34 0.29
CA MET A 876 32.65 -12.29 -0.69
C MET A 876 33.76 -12.70 -1.69
N TYR A 877 33.37 -12.84 -2.95
CA TYR A 877 34.29 -13.25 -4.01
C TYR A 877 34.78 -12.05 -4.83
N ARG A 878 36.02 -12.07 -5.25
CA ARG A 878 36.48 -11.20 -6.32
C ARG A 878 35.75 -11.54 -7.62
N THR A 879 35.46 -10.54 -8.43
CA THR A 879 34.81 -10.75 -9.73
C THR A 879 35.50 -11.79 -10.60
N GLU A 880 36.83 -11.86 -10.54
CA GLU A 880 37.67 -12.84 -11.28
C GLU A 880 37.42 -14.27 -10.82
N ASP A 881 37.02 -14.48 -9.56
CA ASP A 881 36.82 -15.79 -8.93
C ASP A 881 35.36 -16.28 -8.96
N LYS A 882 34.43 -15.44 -9.38
CA LYS A 882 32.97 -15.75 -9.33
C LYS A 882 32.62 -17.05 -10.05
N MET A 883 33.31 -17.40 -11.14
CA MET A 883 33.05 -18.62 -11.88
C MET A 883 33.35 -19.87 -11.04
N LYS A 884 34.24 -19.80 -10.06
CA LYS A 884 34.50 -20.90 -9.12
C LYS A 884 33.27 -21.22 -8.26
N ALA A 885 32.46 -20.21 -7.92
CA ALA A 885 31.21 -20.37 -7.18
C ALA A 885 30.03 -20.78 -8.08
N ILE A 886 29.94 -20.22 -9.28
CA ILE A 886 28.81 -20.40 -10.20
C ILE A 886 28.89 -21.75 -10.93
N LEU A 887 30.04 -22.14 -11.44
CA LEU A 887 30.17 -23.30 -12.31
C LEU A 887 29.71 -24.63 -11.68
N PRO A 888 30.02 -24.95 -10.41
CA PRO A 888 29.51 -26.16 -9.77
C PRO A 888 27.97 -26.19 -9.69
N HIS A 889 27.33 -25.04 -9.41
CA HIS A 889 25.88 -24.93 -9.39
C HIS A 889 25.29 -25.11 -10.79
N MET A 890 25.85 -24.47 -11.80
CA MET A 890 25.43 -24.63 -13.20
C MET A 890 25.47 -26.08 -13.67
N ILE A 891 26.57 -26.81 -13.37
CA ILE A 891 26.71 -28.22 -13.72
C ILE A 891 25.65 -29.08 -13.01
N LYS A 892 25.47 -28.86 -11.69
CA LYS A 892 24.47 -29.58 -10.91
C LYS A 892 23.07 -29.32 -11.42
N ARG A 893 22.75 -28.07 -11.79
CA ARG A 893 21.48 -27.68 -12.37
C ARG A 893 21.24 -28.32 -13.72
N ALA A 894 22.22 -28.29 -14.61
CA ALA A 894 22.13 -28.93 -15.93
C ALA A 894 21.83 -30.43 -15.81
N ALA A 895 22.51 -31.13 -14.87
CA ALA A 895 22.24 -32.52 -14.57
C ALA A 895 20.78 -32.74 -14.06
N LYS A 896 20.28 -31.91 -13.15
CA LYS A 896 18.89 -32.00 -12.67
C LYS A 896 17.88 -31.85 -13.80
N ILE A 897 18.04 -30.84 -14.66
CA ILE A 897 17.17 -30.61 -15.82
C ILE A 897 17.21 -31.83 -16.75
N THR A 898 18.38 -32.33 -17.09
CA THR A 898 18.51 -33.51 -17.96
C THR A 898 17.79 -34.74 -17.37
N ILE A 899 17.96 -34.99 -16.08
CA ILE A 899 17.29 -36.12 -15.40
C ILE A 899 15.76 -35.93 -15.42
N LYS A 900 15.26 -34.70 -15.20
CA LYS A 900 13.85 -34.39 -15.27
C LYS A 900 13.27 -34.60 -16.66
N ASP A 901 13.94 -34.09 -17.69
CA ASP A 901 13.53 -34.25 -19.10
C ASP A 901 13.47 -35.73 -19.50
N ILE A 902 14.42 -36.54 -19.04
CA ILE A 902 14.43 -38.00 -19.28
C ILE A 902 13.22 -38.64 -18.60
N LYS A 903 12.96 -38.31 -17.31
CA LYS A 903 11.79 -38.84 -16.57
C LYS A 903 10.47 -38.48 -17.23
N GLU A 904 10.31 -37.24 -17.68
CA GLU A 904 9.11 -36.77 -18.37
C GLU A 904 8.91 -37.45 -19.74
N LYS A 905 10.01 -37.71 -20.47
CA LYS A 905 9.95 -38.48 -21.72
C LYS A 905 9.62 -39.94 -21.50
N CYS A 906 10.07 -40.55 -20.38
CA CYS A 906 9.74 -41.93 -20.06
C CYS A 906 8.32 -42.11 -19.47
N ALA A 907 7.70 -41.03 -18.97
CA ALA A 907 6.35 -41.05 -18.43
C ALA A 907 5.27 -40.77 -19.50
N LYS A 908 5.65 -40.25 -20.65
CA LYS A 908 4.83 -40.12 -21.87
C LYS A 908 4.96 -41.35 -22.75
#